data_ae5345bf0b05993bf6e9a335a88b0b67
#
_entry.id   ae5345bf0b05993bf6e9a335a88b0b67
#
_cell.length_a   1.000
_cell.length_b   1.000
_cell.length_c   1.000
_cell.angle_alpha   90.00
_cell.angle_beta   90.00
_cell.angle_gamma   90.00
#
_symmetry.space_group_name_H-M   'P 1'
#
loop_
_entity.id
_entity.type
_entity.pdbx_description
1 polymer ?
#
loop_
_entity_poly.entity_id
_entity_poly.type
_entity_poly.pdbx_seq_one_letter_code
_entity_poly.pdbx_strand_id
1 'polypeptide(L)'
;MPVLDSAPSRNFVRPALHPHQAEGLQRAVRHLGRPGSRGLYVAATGTGKTLVSIRVADELDARMVLFVVPTLDLAAQTALAWRRDGHGEHMVIVSSMDAAGREDLAAARVGSTSDATSLAALLSVVGEGADQVPAVTVICTYDSLDKIEQTQNTRYTVAPFDLAILDEAHRIAGRAAKKWAVVNDATRIHAERRLYMTATPRSFAAPELADSADITRPRRRRPQGPELDAFANSMDNEAVYGKKIFEYPLATAVADGRAADYRIVVPTLTDADLRTNLNLPAHGATSESDSEAHSALRTTALHLAVLRAMSEHGPKKVLVYFNLVSDARRFARELPHTLRLLRRTAPELCPDIDPRLFFAHGDHTPTQRADIFAGFAAASCAILANARLIAEGVDIPSVDAVVFADPTRSVIRCVQALGRALRIDVSGKTASLIVPVYIPPGADPEDILGTAYEPVWAIATALASHDHRILQRLPDKANRLPRETSDVIERRWHFDFTVHPERIARAMDLASFDPRDQALSRSRRLGLAAAQAFHDTAGHLDVPADHTDPTGYELGRFITTMRDAHTAGRLDADWIAELDALGMIWDKHDAAWRARLTAAADYHAAHGHLAAPATTPVGAWLAEQRHLATKDQLTPARAADLAALDPHWRLPHGADWHRKYHLLHHHLAAGHDPVALTRDTLLGTVKIGAWLHRQITTWRGLHPGQQHLLTRLGLTPETNPLAPARRTRRSFEQTVQLLELFLHREGRAPTARETIRVDGETVKIGAWLAKARTKHRAGQLPEAHLRLVAALFDGDWTAEEAVPAVLM
;
A
#
# COMPACT_ATOMS: atom_id res chain seq x y z
N MET A 1 13.85 43.19 36.25
CA MET A 1 12.51 43.24 35.64
C MET A 1 12.33 44.64 35.05
N PRO A 2 12.27 44.89 33.77
CA PRO A 2 11.89 46.17 33.24
C PRO A 2 10.38 46.33 33.30
N VAL A 3 9.94 47.41 33.91
CA VAL A 3 8.55 47.88 33.96
C VAL A 3 8.06 48.09 32.53
N LEU A 4 7.05 47.32 32.10
CA LEU A 4 6.43 47.47 30.78
C LEU A 4 5.47 48.66 30.83
N ASP A 5 5.88 49.71 30.20
CA ASP A 5 5.02 50.86 29.89
C ASP A 5 3.97 50.39 28.85
N SER A 6 2.75 50.19 29.30
CA SER A 6 1.61 49.79 28.47
C SER A 6 0.80 51.01 28.03
N ALA A 7 1.38 51.83 27.16
CA ALA A 7 0.56 52.79 26.45
C ALA A 7 0.17 52.21 25.05
N PRO A 8 -1.11 52.05 24.71
CA PRO A 8 -1.53 51.71 23.34
C PRO A 8 -1.21 52.91 22.45
N SER A 9 -0.33 52.66 21.48
CA SER A 9 0.04 53.65 20.47
C SER A 9 -1.20 54.03 19.66
N ARG A 10 -1.33 55.28 19.43
CA ARG A 10 -2.30 56.08 18.69
C ARG A 10 -3.01 55.31 17.52
N ASN A 11 -4.37 55.37 17.54
CA ASN A 11 -5.28 55.03 16.45
C ASN A 11 -5.24 53.60 15.90
N PHE A 12 -5.24 52.59 16.77
CA PHE A 12 -5.51 51.24 16.36
C PHE A 12 -7.03 51.07 16.14
N VAL A 13 -7.43 50.92 14.85
CA VAL A 13 -8.83 50.60 14.51
C VAL A 13 -8.94 49.10 14.32
N ARG A 14 -9.68 48.44 15.23
CA ARG A 14 -9.97 47.01 15.10
C ARG A 14 -10.73 46.72 13.78
N PRO A 15 -10.40 45.64 13.07
CA PRO A 15 -11.14 45.21 11.88
C PRO A 15 -12.64 45.08 12.18
N ALA A 16 -13.47 45.67 11.33
CA ALA A 16 -14.92 45.51 11.44
C ALA A 16 -15.33 44.08 11.09
N LEU A 17 -16.25 43.51 11.85
CA LEU A 17 -16.80 42.20 11.57
C LEU A 17 -17.77 42.27 10.40
N HIS A 18 -17.72 41.28 9.53
CA HIS A 18 -18.73 41.05 8.52
C HIS A 18 -20.03 40.58 9.15
N PRO A 19 -21.20 40.72 8.48
CA PRO A 19 -22.50 40.34 9.06
C PRO A 19 -22.55 38.91 9.61
N HIS A 20 -22.05 37.93 8.86
CA HIS A 20 -22.00 36.54 9.31
C HIS A 20 -21.06 36.32 10.52
N GLN A 21 -19.97 37.09 10.62
CA GLN A 21 -19.05 37.04 11.75
C GLN A 21 -19.70 37.64 13.00
N ALA A 22 -20.39 38.74 12.83
CA ALA A 22 -21.13 39.39 13.93
C ALA A 22 -22.27 38.48 14.45
N GLU A 23 -23.01 37.86 13.56
CA GLU A 23 -24.04 36.88 13.92
C GLU A 23 -23.43 35.67 14.65
N GLY A 24 -22.34 35.10 14.09
CA GLY A 24 -21.63 33.98 14.69
C GLY A 24 -21.08 34.31 16.06
N LEU A 25 -20.52 35.51 16.24
CA LEU A 25 -20.06 36.03 17.53
C LEU A 25 -21.20 36.07 18.54
N GLN A 26 -22.33 36.72 18.23
CA GLN A 26 -23.48 36.82 19.12
C GLN A 26 -24.02 35.44 19.54
N ARG A 27 -24.11 34.51 18.61
CA ARG A 27 -24.57 33.15 18.91
C ARG A 27 -23.60 32.39 19.81
N ALA A 28 -22.30 32.55 19.57
CA ALA A 28 -21.24 31.92 20.35
C ALA A 28 -21.21 32.47 21.79
N VAL A 29 -21.22 33.78 21.95
CA VAL A 29 -21.21 34.45 23.28
C VAL A 29 -22.46 34.10 24.09
N ARG A 30 -23.65 34.15 23.46
CA ARG A 30 -24.92 33.77 24.12
C ARG A 30 -24.88 32.33 24.64
N HIS A 31 -24.31 31.41 23.86
CA HIS A 31 -24.24 29.99 24.24
C HIS A 31 -23.16 29.72 25.29
N LEU A 32 -22.00 30.33 25.12
CA LEU A 32 -20.84 30.13 25.99
C LEU A 32 -20.84 31.02 27.26
N GLY A 33 -21.84 31.85 27.45
CA GLY A 33 -21.96 32.71 28.62
C GLY A 33 -22.01 31.98 29.98
N ARG A 34 -22.24 30.66 29.99
CA ARG A 34 -22.29 29.85 31.21
C ARG A 34 -21.03 29.00 31.35
N PRO A 35 -20.41 28.92 32.55
CA PRO A 35 -19.35 27.94 32.83
C PRO A 35 -19.82 26.51 32.53
N GLY A 36 -18.90 25.64 32.10
CA GLY A 36 -19.15 24.27 31.66
C GLY A 36 -19.69 24.13 30.25
N SER A 37 -19.99 25.24 29.54
CA SER A 37 -20.57 25.19 28.20
C SER A 37 -19.58 24.78 27.13
N ARG A 38 -20.10 24.09 26.14
CA ARG A 38 -19.38 23.64 24.91
C ARG A 38 -20.18 23.98 23.67
N GLY A 39 -19.54 24.44 22.64
CA GLY A 39 -20.25 24.79 21.39
C GLY A 39 -19.41 24.50 20.15
N LEU A 40 -20.09 23.99 19.11
CA LEU A 40 -19.52 23.70 17.82
C LEU A 40 -19.84 24.83 16.82
N TYR A 41 -18.81 25.50 16.34
CA TYR A 41 -18.88 26.57 15.35
C TYR A 41 -18.40 26.06 14.00
N VAL A 42 -19.30 25.95 13.04
CA VAL A 42 -19.00 25.45 11.69
C VAL A 42 -19.04 26.60 10.71
N ALA A 43 -17.91 26.88 10.06
CA ALA A 43 -17.85 27.93 9.03
C ALA A 43 -16.83 27.59 7.97
N ALA A 44 -17.12 27.95 6.73
CA ALA A 44 -16.28 27.68 5.58
C ALA A 44 -14.84 28.22 5.78
N THR A 45 -13.86 27.60 5.12
CA THR A 45 -12.47 28.04 5.16
C THR A 45 -12.34 29.46 4.60
N GLY A 46 -11.54 30.30 5.23
CA GLY A 46 -11.31 31.68 4.77
C GLY A 46 -12.37 32.69 5.22
N THR A 47 -13.42 32.31 5.93
CA THR A 47 -14.49 33.23 6.40
C THR A 47 -14.17 33.94 7.70
N GLY A 48 -12.93 33.82 8.22
CA GLY A 48 -12.45 34.59 9.38
C GLY A 48 -12.79 33.96 10.73
N LYS A 49 -12.87 32.64 10.84
CA LYS A 49 -13.09 31.91 12.10
C LYS A 49 -12.20 32.39 13.24
N THR A 50 -10.88 32.54 12.99
CA THR A 50 -9.92 33.02 13.95
C THR A 50 -10.28 34.39 14.52
N LEU A 51 -10.70 35.33 13.68
CA LEU A 51 -11.14 36.65 14.13
C LEU A 51 -12.35 36.57 15.04
N VAL A 52 -13.35 35.76 14.66
CA VAL A 52 -14.54 35.56 15.49
C VAL A 52 -14.18 34.96 16.85
N SER A 53 -13.26 33.99 16.90
CA SER A 53 -12.85 33.38 18.17
C SER A 53 -12.10 34.35 19.10
N ILE A 54 -11.29 35.25 18.55
CA ILE A 54 -10.67 36.34 19.29
C ILE A 54 -11.74 37.22 19.93
N ARG A 55 -12.73 37.64 19.14
CA ARG A 55 -13.84 38.48 19.65
C ARG A 55 -14.75 37.74 20.63
N VAL A 56 -14.89 36.42 20.52
CA VAL A 56 -15.61 35.62 21.53
C VAL A 56 -14.87 35.65 22.86
N ALA A 57 -13.53 35.59 22.84
CA ALA A 57 -12.74 35.73 24.08
C ALA A 57 -12.94 37.12 24.72
N ASP A 58 -12.97 38.20 23.93
CA ASP A 58 -13.21 39.56 24.38
C ASP A 58 -14.59 39.70 25.02
N GLU A 59 -15.64 39.30 24.31
CA GLU A 59 -17.02 39.44 24.78
C GLU A 59 -17.35 38.59 26.03
N LEU A 60 -16.59 37.51 26.24
CA LEU A 60 -16.67 36.69 27.44
C LEU A 60 -15.76 37.16 28.58
N ASP A 61 -15.02 38.26 28.41
CA ASP A 61 -13.99 38.74 29.33
C ASP A 61 -13.03 37.62 29.75
N ALA A 62 -12.62 36.79 28.81
CA ALA A 62 -11.75 35.66 29.06
C ALA A 62 -10.30 36.13 29.25
N ARG A 63 -9.78 36.07 30.46
CA ARG A 63 -8.43 36.55 30.80
C ARG A 63 -7.37 35.48 30.58
N MET A 64 -7.71 34.21 30.73
CA MET A 64 -6.84 33.06 30.48
C MET A 64 -7.40 32.21 29.34
N VAL A 65 -6.83 32.33 28.15
CA VAL A 65 -7.32 31.67 26.94
C VAL A 65 -6.33 30.59 26.50
N LEU A 66 -6.86 29.39 26.24
CA LEU A 66 -6.13 28.31 25.55
C LEU A 66 -6.59 28.24 24.10
N PHE A 67 -5.68 28.45 23.17
CA PHE A 67 -5.95 28.33 21.74
C PHE A 67 -5.20 27.11 21.16
N VAL A 68 -5.91 26.09 20.68
CA VAL A 68 -5.33 24.86 20.17
C VAL A 68 -5.42 24.82 18.65
N VAL A 69 -4.27 24.60 18.00
CA VAL A 69 -4.13 24.56 16.54
C VAL A 69 -3.43 23.29 16.07
N PRO A 70 -3.61 22.88 14.81
CA PRO A 70 -3.00 21.65 14.31
C PRO A 70 -1.49 21.74 14.03
N THR A 71 -0.91 22.92 13.77
CA THR A 71 0.47 23.04 13.30
C THR A 71 1.19 24.24 13.90
N LEU A 72 2.53 24.20 13.85
CA LEU A 72 3.40 25.29 14.29
C LEU A 72 3.16 26.59 13.48
N ASP A 73 2.96 26.46 12.17
CA ASP A 73 2.70 27.63 11.32
C ASP A 73 1.37 28.30 11.66
N LEU A 74 0.33 27.52 11.97
CA LEU A 74 -0.95 28.06 12.44
C LEU A 74 -0.83 28.68 13.83
N ALA A 75 0.00 28.13 14.72
CA ALA A 75 0.26 28.74 16.01
C ALA A 75 0.85 30.15 15.86
N ALA A 76 1.84 30.30 14.98
CA ALA A 76 2.43 31.59 14.68
C ALA A 76 1.42 32.58 14.05
N GLN A 77 0.66 32.13 13.08
CA GLN A 77 -0.37 32.95 12.42
C GLN A 77 -1.45 33.39 13.40
N THR A 78 -1.89 32.49 14.29
CA THR A 78 -2.86 32.80 15.33
C THR A 78 -2.32 33.86 16.27
N ALA A 79 -1.08 33.74 16.75
CA ALA A 79 -0.43 34.73 17.60
C ALA A 79 -0.38 36.12 16.91
N LEU A 80 0.03 36.16 15.66
CA LEU A 80 0.06 37.39 14.87
C LEU A 80 -1.33 37.96 14.59
N ALA A 81 -2.37 37.11 14.45
CA ALA A 81 -3.75 37.55 14.31
C ALA A 81 -4.26 38.24 15.59
N TRP A 82 -3.99 37.66 16.76
CA TRP A 82 -4.29 38.28 18.06
C TRP A 82 -3.61 39.64 18.20
N ARG A 83 -2.33 39.74 17.85
CA ARG A 83 -1.60 41.03 17.87
C ARG A 83 -2.21 42.06 16.91
N ARG A 84 -2.58 41.64 15.71
CA ARG A 84 -3.24 42.50 14.73
C ARG A 84 -4.63 42.96 15.15
N ASP A 85 -5.29 42.22 16.05
CA ASP A 85 -6.57 42.61 16.61
C ASP A 85 -6.44 43.49 17.85
N GLY A 86 -5.23 43.91 18.23
CA GLY A 86 -4.93 44.88 19.30
C GLY A 86 -4.68 44.24 20.67
N HIS A 87 -4.52 42.93 20.73
CA HIS A 87 -4.22 42.27 22.02
C HIS A 87 -2.74 42.46 22.40
N GLY A 88 -2.52 43.13 23.53
CA GLY A 88 -1.20 43.41 24.05
C GLY A 88 -0.77 42.49 25.20
N GLU A 89 -1.64 41.62 25.65
CA GLU A 89 -1.42 40.70 26.78
C GLU A 89 -0.25 39.73 26.59
N HIS A 90 0.13 39.03 27.63
CA HIS A 90 1.15 38.00 27.56
C HIS A 90 0.68 36.86 26.62
N MET A 91 1.54 36.50 25.69
CA MET A 91 1.25 35.45 24.71
C MET A 91 2.38 34.46 24.64
N VAL A 92 2.05 33.16 24.77
CA VAL A 92 3.03 32.08 24.78
C VAL A 92 2.59 30.95 23.84
N ILE A 93 3.50 30.53 22.99
CA ILE A 93 3.33 29.36 22.14
C ILE A 93 3.92 28.14 22.87
N VAL A 94 3.10 27.12 23.13
CA VAL A 94 3.52 25.85 23.75
C VAL A 94 3.75 24.82 22.65
N SER A 95 5.02 24.67 22.27
CA SER A 95 5.43 23.73 21.21
C SER A 95 6.96 23.63 21.15
N SER A 96 7.46 22.85 20.19
CA SER A 96 8.89 22.79 19.88
C SER A 96 9.40 23.98 19.06
N MET A 97 8.55 24.99 18.79
CA MET A 97 8.94 26.17 18.03
C MET A 97 9.80 27.11 18.89
N ASP A 98 10.89 27.60 18.33
CA ASP A 98 11.62 28.76 18.90
C ASP A 98 11.03 30.06 18.35
N ALA A 99 10.21 30.73 19.14
CA ALA A 99 9.60 31.99 18.74
C ALA A 99 10.62 33.16 18.74
N ALA A 100 11.68 33.07 19.54
CA ALA A 100 12.72 34.10 19.57
C ALA A 100 13.58 34.08 18.29
N GLY A 101 13.76 32.93 17.69
CA GLY A 101 14.45 32.78 16.40
C GLY A 101 13.61 33.19 15.18
N ARG A 102 12.34 33.57 15.37
CA ARG A 102 11.46 34.08 14.32
C ARG A 102 11.27 35.58 14.47
N GLU A 103 11.75 36.34 13.49
CA GLU A 103 11.73 37.80 13.52
C GLU A 103 10.29 38.38 13.69
N ASP A 104 9.31 37.79 13.01
CA ASP A 104 7.91 38.23 13.07
C ASP A 104 7.28 38.01 14.49
N LEU A 105 7.58 36.89 15.13
CA LEU A 105 7.09 36.58 16.47
C LEU A 105 7.85 37.34 17.57
N ALA A 106 9.16 37.49 17.39
CA ALA A 106 9.99 38.31 18.28
C ALA A 106 9.55 39.78 18.27
N ALA A 107 9.33 40.34 17.09
CA ALA A 107 8.77 41.70 16.92
C ALA A 107 7.38 41.82 17.56
N ALA A 108 6.56 40.78 17.48
CA ALA A 108 5.24 40.70 18.09
C ALA A 108 5.29 40.42 19.61
N ARG A 109 6.45 40.25 20.21
CA ARG A 109 6.65 39.93 21.64
C ARG A 109 5.89 38.66 22.05
N VAL A 110 5.98 37.60 21.21
CA VAL A 110 5.39 36.27 21.49
C VAL A 110 6.46 35.39 22.07
N GLY A 111 6.23 34.86 23.28
CA GLY A 111 7.12 33.89 23.91
C GLY A 111 6.86 32.47 23.40
N SER A 112 7.82 31.56 23.61
CA SER A 112 7.61 30.12 23.39
C SER A 112 8.21 29.30 24.54
N THR A 113 7.58 28.17 24.84
CA THR A 113 8.10 27.19 25.78
C THR A 113 7.63 25.78 25.47
N SER A 114 8.45 24.79 25.80
CA SER A 114 8.06 23.38 25.83
C SER A 114 8.09 22.81 27.24
N ASP A 115 8.44 23.65 28.23
CA ASP A 115 8.52 23.26 29.63
C ASP A 115 7.23 23.60 30.40
N ALA A 116 6.57 22.56 30.89
CA ALA A 116 5.32 22.67 31.63
C ALA A 116 5.47 23.42 32.96
N THR A 117 6.64 23.34 33.62
CA THR A 117 6.88 24.00 34.92
C THR A 117 7.01 25.52 34.74
N SER A 118 7.75 25.96 33.71
CA SER A 118 7.89 27.37 33.36
C SER A 118 6.55 27.99 32.96
N LEU A 119 5.73 27.24 32.22
CA LEU A 119 4.38 27.65 31.84
C LEU A 119 3.50 27.78 33.10
N ALA A 120 3.54 26.78 34.00
CA ALA A 120 2.77 26.80 35.25
C ALA A 120 3.14 27.98 36.17
N ALA A 121 4.42 28.28 36.25
CA ALA A 121 4.88 29.45 37.01
C ALA A 121 4.37 30.77 36.42
N LEU A 122 4.29 30.87 35.08
CA LEU A 122 3.70 32.05 34.42
C LEU A 122 2.20 32.15 34.70
N LEU A 123 1.46 31.03 34.55
CA LEU A 123 0.01 31.01 34.68
C LEU A 123 -0.45 31.16 36.13
N SER A 124 0.33 30.71 37.14
CA SER A 124 0.00 30.87 38.54
C SER A 124 -0.05 32.36 39.00
N VAL A 125 0.84 33.19 38.46
CA VAL A 125 0.86 34.62 38.72
C VAL A 125 -0.42 35.32 38.23
N VAL A 126 -0.99 34.84 37.14
CA VAL A 126 -2.23 35.36 36.52
C VAL A 126 -3.47 34.94 37.33
N GLY A 127 -3.44 33.76 37.96
CA GLY A 127 -4.57 33.21 38.74
C GLY A 127 -4.77 33.80 40.11
N GLU A 128 -3.77 34.45 40.70
CA GLU A 128 -3.81 34.98 42.08
C GLU A 128 -4.47 36.36 42.20
N GLY A 129 -5.51 36.62 41.46
CA GLY A 129 -6.59 37.53 41.83
C GLY A 129 -6.26 39.00 42.21
N ALA A 130 -5.67 39.75 41.30
CA ALA A 130 -5.72 41.20 41.34
C ALA A 130 -6.42 41.72 40.06
N ASP A 131 -7.31 42.66 40.17
CA ASP A 131 -8.01 43.34 39.06
C ASP A 131 -7.08 43.98 38.04
N GLN A 132 -5.77 43.87 38.19
CA GLN A 132 -4.74 44.46 37.36
C GLN A 132 -3.77 43.46 36.71
N VAL A 133 -3.97 42.12 36.84
CA VAL A 133 -3.08 41.16 36.20
C VAL A 133 -3.39 41.08 34.71
N PRO A 134 -2.41 41.19 33.83
CA PRO A 134 -2.65 41.16 32.39
C PRO A 134 -3.18 39.79 31.95
N ALA A 135 -4.09 39.78 30.97
CA ALA A 135 -4.60 38.56 30.36
C ALA A 135 -3.47 37.73 29.71
N VAL A 136 -3.63 36.44 29.66
CA VAL A 136 -2.66 35.50 29.02
C VAL A 136 -3.34 34.64 27.96
N THR A 137 -2.77 34.67 26.76
CA THR A 137 -3.17 33.77 25.69
C THR A 137 -2.11 32.68 25.52
N VAL A 138 -2.48 31.45 25.79
CA VAL A 138 -1.66 30.26 25.55
C VAL A 138 -2.08 29.63 24.21
N ILE A 139 -1.17 29.58 23.25
CA ILE A 139 -1.40 28.94 21.98
C ILE A 139 -0.60 27.65 21.93
N CYS A 140 -1.25 26.53 21.72
CA CYS A 140 -0.54 25.25 21.63
C CYS A 140 -0.94 24.43 20.39
N THR A 141 -0.07 23.50 20.00
CA THR A 141 -0.45 22.49 19.01
C THR A 141 -1.17 21.32 19.68
N TYR A 142 -2.01 20.60 18.91
CA TYR A 142 -2.63 19.38 19.42
C TYR A 142 -1.61 18.36 19.94
N ASP A 143 -0.41 18.32 19.34
CA ASP A 143 0.68 17.46 19.78
C ASP A 143 1.29 17.87 21.13
N SER A 144 1.09 19.11 21.56
CA SER A 144 1.60 19.67 22.81
C SER A 144 0.56 19.72 23.94
N LEU A 145 -0.62 19.13 23.75
CA LEU A 145 -1.67 19.11 24.79
C LEU A 145 -1.24 18.40 26.07
N ASP A 146 -0.33 17.42 25.98
CA ASP A 146 0.27 16.79 27.16
C ASP A 146 1.04 17.77 28.03
N LYS A 147 1.63 18.83 27.45
CA LYS A 147 2.30 19.89 28.21
C LYS A 147 1.31 20.77 28.96
N ILE A 148 0.14 21.03 28.37
CA ILE A 148 -0.95 21.75 29.03
C ILE A 148 -1.48 20.96 30.22
N GLU A 149 -1.73 19.64 30.02
CA GLU A 149 -2.13 18.77 31.13
C GLU A 149 -1.07 18.72 32.23
N GLN A 150 0.21 18.56 31.88
CA GLN A 150 1.32 18.59 32.83
C GLN A 150 1.38 19.92 33.59
N THR A 151 1.17 21.04 32.90
CA THR A 151 1.18 22.40 33.51
C THR A 151 0.16 22.54 34.62
N GLN A 152 -1.07 22.06 34.38
CA GLN A 152 -2.14 22.13 35.38
C GLN A 152 -1.98 21.11 36.54
N ASN A 153 -1.11 20.12 36.38
CA ASN A 153 -0.79 19.10 37.38
C ASN A 153 0.56 19.34 38.09
N THR A 154 1.14 20.54 37.99
CA THR A 154 2.37 20.91 38.69
C THR A 154 2.09 21.28 40.15
N ARG A 155 3.16 21.63 40.90
CA ARG A 155 3.05 22.19 42.26
C ARG A 155 2.48 23.60 42.28
N TYR A 156 2.38 24.27 41.15
CA TYR A 156 1.81 25.64 41.09
C TYR A 156 0.29 25.53 40.97
N THR A 157 -0.41 26.42 41.62
CA THR A 157 -1.87 26.53 41.48
C THR A 157 -2.17 27.28 40.19
N VAL A 158 -2.57 26.51 39.18
CA VAL A 158 -2.98 27.05 37.86
C VAL A 158 -4.50 27.05 37.80
N ALA A 159 -5.11 28.21 37.64
CA ALA A 159 -6.56 28.32 37.47
C ALA A 159 -7.01 27.64 36.15
N PRO A 160 -8.27 27.19 36.05
CA PRO A 160 -8.84 26.75 34.79
C PRO A 160 -8.75 27.84 33.72
N PHE A 161 -8.59 27.46 32.43
CA PHE A 161 -8.75 28.42 31.34
C PHE A 161 -10.20 28.93 31.29
N ASP A 162 -10.40 30.22 31.14
CA ASP A 162 -11.74 30.79 30.98
C ASP A 162 -12.39 30.30 29.67
N LEU A 163 -11.57 30.16 28.63
CA LEU A 163 -12.00 29.69 27.34
C LEU A 163 -10.91 28.85 26.65
N ALA A 164 -11.26 27.65 26.21
CA ALA A 164 -10.47 26.85 25.32
C ALA A 164 -11.09 26.91 23.90
N ILE A 165 -10.30 27.39 22.94
CA ILE A 165 -10.65 27.49 21.52
C ILE A 165 -9.88 26.40 20.77
N LEU A 166 -10.61 25.55 20.05
CA LEU A 166 -10.03 24.41 19.34
C LEU A 166 -10.27 24.59 17.84
N ASP A 167 -9.25 25.09 17.14
CA ASP A 167 -9.34 25.27 15.69
C ASP A 167 -9.07 23.96 14.97
N GLU A 168 -9.73 23.77 13.80
CA GLU A 168 -9.74 22.52 13.04
C GLU A 168 -10.11 21.31 13.92
N ALA A 169 -11.13 21.48 14.75
CA ALA A 169 -11.56 20.51 15.75
C ALA A 169 -11.97 19.14 15.19
N HIS A 170 -12.18 19.02 13.87
CA HIS A 170 -12.40 17.74 13.22
C HIS A 170 -11.24 16.74 13.42
N ARG A 171 -10.04 17.22 13.80
CA ARG A 171 -8.87 16.37 14.10
C ARG A 171 -9.00 15.59 15.40
N ILE A 172 -9.78 16.05 16.34
CA ILE A 172 -10.03 15.35 17.60
C ILE A 172 -11.24 14.41 17.55
N ALA A 173 -11.90 14.31 16.38
CA ALA A 173 -13.02 13.41 16.17
C ALA A 173 -12.54 12.04 15.65
N GLY A 174 -13.19 10.97 16.11
CA GLY A 174 -12.94 9.61 15.68
C GLY A 174 -11.76 8.92 16.37
N ARG A 175 -11.37 7.78 15.85
CA ARG A 175 -10.44 6.82 16.48
C ARG A 175 -8.99 7.29 16.59
N ALA A 176 -8.49 7.91 15.51
CA ALA A 176 -7.11 8.37 15.43
C ALA A 176 -6.80 9.53 16.38
N ALA A 177 -7.84 10.11 16.95
CA ALA A 177 -7.78 11.32 17.76
C ALA A 177 -7.61 11.07 19.25
N LYS A 178 -7.53 9.82 19.73
CA LYS A 178 -7.47 9.51 21.18
C LYS A 178 -6.39 10.30 21.93
N LYS A 179 -5.23 10.48 21.33
CA LYS A 179 -4.13 11.26 21.93
C LYS A 179 -4.53 12.74 22.13
N TRP A 180 -5.22 13.32 21.15
CA TRP A 180 -5.60 14.73 21.14
C TRP A 180 -6.96 14.97 21.81
N ALA A 181 -7.78 13.93 21.95
CA ALA A 181 -9.09 14.00 22.60
C ALA A 181 -9.02 14.33 24.10
N VAL A 182 -7.82 14.32 24.68
CA VAL A 182 -7.57 14.75 26.07
C VAL A 182 -8.17 16.12 26.40
N VAL A 183 -8.23 17.02 25.42
CA VAL A 183 -8.80 18.36 25.59
C VAL A 183 -10.32 18.34 25.81
N ASN A 184 -10.99 17.25 25.46
CA ASN A 184 -12.42 17.06 25.70
C ASN A 184 -12.73 16.65 27.14
N ASP A 185 -11.74 16.12 27.86
CA ASP A 185 -11.86 15.70 29.25
C ASP A 185 -11.57 16.88 30.19
N ALA A 186 -12.62 17.35 30.87
CA ALA A 186 -12.50 18.46 31.80
C ALA A 186 -11.68 18.14 33.07
N THR A 187 -11.46 16.86 33.36
CA THR A 187 -10.63 16.42 34.49
C THR A 187 -9.16 16.41 34.18
N ARG A 188 -8.80 16.42 32.89
CA ARG A 188 -7.42 16.39 32.41
C ARG A 188 -6.94 17.77 31.98
N ILE A 189 -7.76 18.50 31.20
CA ILE A 189 -7.50 19.89 30.84
C ILE A 189 -8.65 20.74 31.38
N HIS A 190 -8.35 21.52 32.39
CA HIS A 190 -9.32 22.36 33.08
C HIS A 190 -9.59 23.62 32.26
N ALA A 191 -10.79 23.72 31.69
CA ALA A 191 -11.27 24.92 31.03
C ALA A 191 -12.76 25.08 31.30
N GLU A 192 -13.20 26.30 31.64
CA GLU A 192 -14.59 26.59 31.93
C GLU A 192 -15.48 26.50 30.70
N ARG A 193 -14.98 26.92 29.56
CA ARG A 193 -15.74 26.96 28.29
C ARG A 193 -14.90 26.36 27.17
N ARG A 194 -15.57 25.71 26.21
CA ARG A 194 -14.91 25.15 25.01
C ARG A 194 -15.63 25.55 23.73
N LEU A 195 -14.89 26.18 22.82
CA LEU A 195 -15.33 26.54 21.49
C LEU A 195 -14.60 25.66 20.46
N TYR A 196 -15.33 24.76 19.82
CA TYR A 196 -14.83 23.91 18.76
C TYR A 196 -15.11 24.55 17.42
N MET A 197 -14.09 24.79 16.62
CA MET A 197 -14.20 25.45 15.33
C MET A 197 -13.72 24.53 14.19
N THR A 198 -14.48 24.46 13.13
CA THR A 198 -14.09 23.70 11.94
C THR A 198 -14.87 24.14 10.73
N ALA A 199 -14.28 23.92 9.52
CA ALA A 199 -15.03 24.00 8.26
C ALA A 199 -15.66 22.63 7.90
N THR A 200 -15.17 21.53 8.47
CA THR A 200 -15.44 20.16 8.05
C THR A 200 -15.77 19.27 9.25
N PRO A 201 -16.98 19.38 9.83
CA PRO A 201 -17.36 18.53 10.94
C PRO A 201 -17.34 17.06 10.54
N ARG A 202 -16.85 16.18 11.43
CA ARG A 202 -16.83 14.74 11.26
C ARG A 202 -17.88 14.08 12.11
N SER A 203 -18.88 13.49 11.46
CA SER A 203 -19.88 12.66 12.11
C SER A 203 -19.67 11.19 11.78
N PHE A 204 -19.82 10.34 12.77
CA PHE A 204 -19.73 8.89 12.65
C PHE A 204 -21.07 8.29 13.04
N ALA A 205 -21.61 7.37 12.22
CA ALA A 205 -22.89 6.74 12.55
C ALA A 205 -22.79 5.89 13.81
N ALA A 206 -23.89 5.78 14.53
CA ALA A 206 -24.04 4.79 15.58
C ALA A 206 -23.81 3.39 15.01
N PRO A 207 -22.99 2.55 15.66
CA PRO A 207 -22.96 1.13 15.30
C PRO A 207 -24.36 0.57 15.52
N GLU A 208 -24.90 -0.16 14.53
CA GLU A 208 -26.21 -0.81 14.64
C GLU A 208 -26.19 -1.74 15.87
N LEU A 209 -26.91 -1.35 16.89
CA LEU A 209 -27.24 -2.21 18.02
C LEU A 209 -28.32 -3.16 17.47
N ALA A 210 -27.98 -4.42 17.23
CA ALA A 210 -28.92 -5.44 16.86
C ALA A 210 -30.11 -5.41 17.83
N ASP A 211 -31.30 -5.16 17.28
CA ASP A 211 -32.55 -5.13 18.02
C ASP A 211 -32.69 -6.42 18.84
N SER A 212 -32.89 -6.26 20.13
CA SER A 212 -32.90 -7.33 21.15
C SER A 212 -34.21 -8.13 21.18
N ALA A 213 -34.93 -8.22 20.08
CA ALA A 213 -36.24 -8.87 20.02
C ALA A 213 -36.24 -10.33 19.51
N ASP A 214 -35.12 -10.88 19.01
CA ASP A 214 -35.05 -12.25 18.52
C ASP A 214 -34.16 -13.13 19.43
N ILE A 215 -34.83 -13.85 20.33
CA ILE A 215 -34.22 -14.73 21.34
C ILE A 215 -33.64 -16.03 20.74
N THR A 216 -33.81 -16.27 19.45
CA THR A 216 -33.47 -17.54 18.79
C THR A 216 -32.15 -17.57 18.06
N ARG A 217 -31.42 -16.44 17.96
CA ARG A 217 -30.10 -16.40 17.33
C ARG A 217 -28.95 -16.36 18.33
N PRO A 218 -27.84 -17.04 18.06
CA PRO A 218 -26.67 -17.02 18.96
C PRO A 218 -26.19 -15.59 19.12
N ARG A 219 -26.03 -15.14 20.39
CA ARG A 219 -25.58 -13.82 20.78
C ARG A 219 -24.36 -13.40 19.97
N ARG A 220 -24.54 -12.53 18.98
CA ARG A 220 -23.42 -11.80 18.36
C ARG A 220 -22.72 -11.01 19.48
N ARG A 221 -21.38 -11.09 19.50
CA ARG A 221 -20.56 -10.28 20.42
C ARG A 221 -20.99 -8.81 20.32
N ARG A 222 -21.23 -8.18 21.49
CA ARG A 222 -21.39 -6.73 21.56
C ARG A 222 -20.23 -6.08 20.80
N PRO A 223 -20.50 -5.05 19.95
CA PRO A 223 -19.42 -4.29 19.33
C PRO A 223 -18.52 -3.77 20.47
N GLN A 224 -17.33 -4.31 20.56
CA GLN A 224 -16.30 -3.90 21.50
C GLN A 224 -15.14 -3.39 20.68
N GLY A 225 -14.76 -2.16 20.93
CA GLY A 225 -13.54 -1.62 20.36
C GLY A 225 -13.77 -0.38 19.51
N PRO A 226 -13.00 -0.25 18.47
CA PRO A 226 -12.68 1.00 17.77
C PRO A 226 -13.85 1.73 17.13
N GLU A 227 -14.96 1.08 16.81
CA GLU A 227 -16.14 1.73 16.20
C GLU A 227 -16.98 2.49 17.25
N LEU A 228 -17.14 1.93 18.45
CA LEU A 228 -17.75 2.62 19.57
C LEU A 228 -16.95 3.85 19.99
N ASP A 229 -15.61 3.74 19.98
CA ASP A 229 -14.72 4.86 20.30
C ASP A 229 -14.80 5.96 19.23
N ALA A 230 -14.92 5.60 17.95
CA ALA A 230 -15.09 6.57 16.87
C ALA A 230 -16.43 7.28 16.97
N PHE A 231 -17.51 6.55 17.28
CA PHE A 231 -18.83 7.10 17.48
C PHE A 231 -18.90 7.99 18.73
N ALA A 232 -18.29 7.58 19.83
CA ALA A 232 -18.23 8.37 21.05
C ALA A 232 -17.54 9.73 20.85
N ASN A 233 -16.56 9.80 19.92
CA ASN A 233 -15.87 11.01 19.52
C ASN A 233 -16.41 11.63 18.21
N SER A 234 -17.63 11.33 17.84
CA SER A 234 -18.32 11.96 16.71
C SER A 234 -18.66 13.41 17.02
N MET A 235 -18.51 14.33 16.05
CA MET A 235 -18.76 15.76 16.27
C MET A 235 -20.24 16.11 16.38
N ASP A 236 -21.15 15.21 16.13
CA ASP A 236 -22.57 15.29 16.46
C ASP A 236 -22.90 14.83 17.89
N ASN A 237 -21.90 14.31 18.64
CA ASN A 237 -22.08 14.02 20.06
C ASN A 237 -22.05 15.32 20.87
N GLU A 238 -23.24 15.86 21.19
CA GLU A 238 -23.40 17.10 21.94
C GLU A 238 -22.78 17.04 23.36
N ALA A 239 -22.66 15.86 23.95
CA ALA A 239 -22.03 15.73 25.27
C ALA A 239 -20.52 16.03 25.21
N VAL A 240 -19.89 15.80 24.07
CA VAL A 240 -18.45 16.02 23.87
C VAL A 240 -18.18 17.40 23.27
N TYR A 241 -18.86 17.74 22.18
CA TYR A 241 -18.58 18.94 21.38
C TYR A 241 -19.58 20.08 21.65
N GLY A 242 -20.64 19.84 22.39
CA GLY A 242 -21.71 20.79 22.57
C GLY A 242 -22.61 20.90 21.34
N LYS A 243 -23.59 21.82 21.43
CA LYS A 243 -24.50 22.06 20.31
C LYS A 243 -23.79 22.77 19.16
N LYS A 244 -24.24 22.53 17.94
CA LYS A 244 -23.87 23.35 16.78
C LYS A 244 -24.51 24.73 16.94
N ILE A 245 -23.72 25.70 17.36
CA ILE A 245 -24.17 27.05 17.70
C ILE A 245 -24.23 27.98 16.51
N PHE A 246 -23.43 27.71 15.49
CA PHE A 246 -23.41 28.48 14.25
C PHE A 246 -23.01 27.61 13.08
N GLU A 247 -23.59 27.87 11.93
CA GLU A 247 -23.25 27.20 10.67
C GLU A 247 -23.25 28.21 9.52
N TYR A 248 -22.11 28.30 8.81
CA TYR A 248 -21.92 29.16 7.66
C TYR A 248 -21.24 28.37 6.55
N PRO A 249 -22.03 27.63 5.77
CA PRO A 249 -21.52 26.74 4.73
C PRO A 249 -20.95 27.52 3.55
N LEU A 250 -20.13 26.84 2.73
CA LEU A 250 -19.48 27.45 1.56
C LEU A 250 -20.50 28.05 0.59
N ALA A 251 -21.63 27.39 0.38
CA ALA A 251 -22.71 27.90 -0.48
C ALA A 251 -23.16 29.31 -0.07
N THR A 252 -23.40 29.51 1.22
CA THR A 252 -23.79 30.81 1.77
C THR A 252 -22.64 31.81 1.67
N ALA A 253 -21.41 31.40 1.95
CA ALA A 253 -20.23 32.27 1.84
C ALA A 253 -20.02 32.78 0.42
N VAL A 254 -20.30 31.98 -0.59
CA VAL A 254 -20.23 32.40 -2.02
C VAL A 254 -21.41 33.31 -2.35
N ALA A 255 -22.61 32.99 -1.91
CA ALA A 255 -23.80 33.82 -2.16
C ALA A 255 -23.65 35.22 -1.54
N ASP A 256 -23.05 35.31 -0.37
CA ASP A 256 -22.78 36.57 0.33
C ASP A 256 -21.55 37.34 -0.22
N GLY A 257 -20.89 36.81 -1.26
CA GLY A 257 -19.65 37.35 -1.80
C GLY A 257 -18.48 37.34 -0.83
N ARG A 258 -18.43 36.35 0.11
CA ARG A 258 -17.37 36.14 1.11
C ARG A 258 -16.42 35.03 0.76
N ALA A 259 -16.72 34.26 -0.26
CA ALA A 259 -15.82 33.35 -0.93
C ALA A 259 -15.97 33.53 -2.44
N ALA A 260 -14.92 33.28 -3.19
CA ALA A 260 -14.99 33.24 -4.65
C ALA A 260 -15.87 32.06 -5.08
N ASP A 261 -16.58 32.23 -6.19
CA ASP A 261 -17.26 31.09 -6.79
C ASP A 261 -16.25 30.13 -7.44
N TYR A 262 -16.66 28.91 -7.73
CA TYR A 262 -15.77 27.92 -8.30
C TYR A 262 -16.45 27.13 -9.43
N ARG A 263 -15.61 26.58 -10.29
CA ARG A 263 -15.97 25.61 -11.33
C ARG A 263 -15.13 24.35 -11.19
N ILE A 264 -15.68 23.25 -11.65
CA ILE A 264 -15.01 21.95 -11.71
C ILE A 264 -14.68 21.70 -13.18
N VAL A 265 -13.40 21.62 -13.48
CA VAL A 265 -12.87 21.39 -14.82
C VAL A 265 -12.37 19.96 -14.88
N VAL A 266 -12.89 19.18 -15.83
CA VAL A 266 -12.59 17.76 -15.98
C VAL A 266 -11.90 17.54 -17.34
N PRO A 267 -10.61 17.84 -17.46
CA PRO A 267 -9.88 17.57 -18.70
C PRO A 267 -9.74 16.05 -18.88
N THR A 268 -10.19 15.59 -20.03
CA THR A 268 -10.19 14.19 -20.43
C THR A 268 -9.03 13.94 -21.39
N LEU A 269 -8.22 12.94 -21.12
CA LEU A 269 -7.00 12.64 -21.87
C LEU A 269 -7.03 11.19 -22.31
N THR A 270 -6.94 10.97 -23.62
CA THR A 270 -6.76 9.65 -24.20
C THR A 270 -5.30 9.40 -24.57
N ASP A 271 -4.90 8.14 -24.67
CA ASP A 271 -3.55 7.78 -25.16
C ASP A 271 -3.31 8.32 -26.57
N ALA A 272 -4.34 8.37 -27.42
CA ALA A 272 -4.29 8.92 -28.77
C ALA A 272 -4.00 10.43 -28.75
N ASP A 273 -4.66 11.18 -27.87
CA ASP A 273 -4.43 12.62 -27.73
C ASP A 273 -3.01 12.93 -27.26
N LEU A 274 -2.51 12.15 -26.30
CA LEU A 274 -1.14 12.30 -25.81
C LEU A 274 -0.11 12.08 -26.93
N ARG A 275 -0.28 11.01 -27.72
CA ARG A 275 0.63 10.71 -28.81
C ARG A 275 0.58 11.74 -29.91
N THR A 276 -0.62 12.20 -30.25
CA THR A 276 -0.81 13.24 -31.27
C THR A 276 -0.18 14.56 -30.84
N ASN A 277 -0.50 15.04 -29.67
CA ASN A 277 -0.03 16.35 -29.18
C ASN A 277 1.48 16.38 -28.89
N LEU A 278 2.07 15.23 -28.55
CA LEU A 278 3.49 15.11 -28.24
C LEU A 278 4.32 14.50 -29.38
N ASN A 279 3.69 14.22 -30.51
CA ASN A 279 4.33 13.56 -31.67
C ASN A 279 5.10 12.29 -31.29
N LEU A 280 4.48 11.44 -30.47
CA LEU A 280 5.05 10.17 -30.01
C LEU A 280 4.73 9.05 -31.03
N PRO A 281 5.64 8.08 -31.23
CA PRO A 281 5.40 6.98 -32.15
C PRO A 281 4.18 6.12 -31.75
N ALA A 282 3.51 5.51 -32.74
CA ALA A 282 2.44 4.56 -32.49
C ALA A 282 2.95 3.35 -31.69
N HIS A 283 2.10 2.77 -30.86
CA HIS A 283 2.45 1.66 -29.98
C HIS A 283 2.91 0.44 -30.81
N GLY A 284 4.16 0.07 -30.68
CA GLY A 284 4.61 -1.29 -30.98
C GLY A 284 4.41 -2.13 -29.74
N ALA A 285 3.79 -3.31 -29.86
CA ALA A 285 3.61 -4.26 -28.77
C ALA A 285 4.96 -4.52 -28.09
N THR A 286 5.18 -4.03 -26.89
CA THR A 286 6.38 -4.25 -26.09
C THR A 286 6.03 -4.73 -24.70
N SER A 287 6.82 -5.70 -24.29
CA SER A 287 6.84 -6.52 -23.10
C SER A 287 6.94 -5.77 -21.77
N GLU A 288 6.50 -6.41 -20.77
CA GLU A 288 6.58 -6.36 -19.28
C GLU A 288 7.58 -5.45 -18.51
N SER A 289 8.29 -4.51 -19.14
CA SER A 289 9.14 -3.53 -18.42
C SER A 289 8.46 -2.19 -18.16
N ASP A 290 7.12 -2.12 -18.16
CA ASP A 290 6.35 -0.91 -18.43
C ASP A 290 5.89 -0.06 -17.23
N SER A 291 6.28 -0.34 -15.99
CA SER A 291 5.83 0.52 -14.86
C SER A 291 6.42 1.94 -14.93
N GLU A 292 7.65 2.09 -15.40
CA GLU A 292 8.28 3.40 -15.59
C GLU A 292 7.71 4.15 -16.80
N ALA A 293 7.43 3.45 -17.89
CA ALA A 293 6.82 4.03 -19.09
C ALA A 293 5.39 4.52 -18.81
N HIS A 294 4.58 3.74 -18.10
CA HIS A 294 3.25 4.14 -17.65
C HIS A 294 3.28 5.34 -16.71
N SER A 295 4.24 5.37 -15.77
CA SER A 295 4.42 6.49 -14.85
C SER A 295 4.84 7.77 -15.59
N ALA A 296 5.68 7.66 -16.61
CA ALA A 296 6.08 8.79 -17.44
C ALA A 296 4.92 9.32 -18.30
N LEU A 297 4.13 8.43 -18.91
CA LEU A 297 2.94 8.80 -19.68
C LEU A 297 1.90 9.50 -18.79
N ARG A 298 1.65 8.98 -17.59
CA ARG A 298 0.74 9.60 -16.63
C ARG A 298 1.20 11.00 -16.20
N THR A 299 2.50 11.17 -15.95
CA THR A 299 3.07 12.48 -15.62
C THR A 299 2.90 13.46 -16.78
N THR A 300 3.15 13.01 -18.00
CA THR A 300 3.02 13.83 -19.22
C THR A 300 1.55 14.17 -19.51
N ALA A 301 0.64 13.21 -19.29
CA ALA A 301 -0.79 13.45 -19.36
C ALA A 301 -1.23 14.54 -18.39
N LEU A 302 -0.75 14.48 -17.17
CA LEU A 302 -1.05 15.48 -16.16
C LEU A 302 -0.48 16.86 -16.53
N HIS A 303 0.72 16.92 -17.12
CA HIS A 303 1.28 18.16 -17.66
C HIS A 303 0.33 18.76 -18.69
N LEU A 304 -0.11 17.95 -19.66
CA LEU A 304 -1.02 18.38 -20.72
C LEU A 304 -2.34 18.90 -20.15
N ALA A 305 -2.95 18.15 -19.21
CA ALA A 305 -4.19 18.55 -18.55
C ALA A 305 -4.09 19.89 -17.85
N VAL A 306 -2.98 20.11 -17.12
CA VAL A 306 -2.75 21.36 -16.38
C VAL A 306 -2.53 22.53 -17.33
N LEU A 307 -1.66 22.36 -18.33
CA LEU A 307 -1.35 23.43 -19.31
C LEU A 307 -2.57 23.79 -20.14
N ARG A 308 -3.33 22.80 -20.61
CA ARG A 308 -4.57 23.00 -21.35
C ARG A 308 -5.62 23.73 -20.50
N ALA A 309 -5.83 23.31 -19.26
CA ALA A 309 -6.75 24.01 -18.36
C ALA A 309 -6.29 25.45 -18.06
N MET A 310 -4.98 25.70 -18.03
CA MET A 310 -4.45 27.06 -17.92
C MET A 310 -4.72 27.92 -19.18
N SER A 311 -4.57 27.32 -20.37
CA SER A 311 -4.87 27.96 -21.63
C SER A 311 -6.36 28.28 -21.78
N GLU A 312 -7.23 27.30 -21.59
CA GLU A 312 -8.66 27.41 -21.84
C GLU A 312 -9.42 28.21 -20.77
N HIS A 313 -8.99 28.15 -19.53
CA HIS A 313 -9.70 28.70 -18.39
C HIS A 313 -8.97 29.88 -17.71
N GLY A 314 -7.74 30.17 -18.11
CA GLY A 314 -6.98 31.32 -17.70
C GLY A 314 -6.47 31.38 -16.26
N PRO A 315 -6.37 30.32 -15.45
CA PRO A 315 -5.78 30.42 -14.13
C PRO A 315 -4.27 30.72 -14.24
N LYS A 316 -3.80 31.67 -13.48
CA LYS A 316 -2.38 32.07 -13.49
C LYS A 316 -1.59 31.48 -12.34
N LYS A 317 -2.24 31.20 -11.23
CA LYS A 317 -1.64 30.59 -10.02
C LYS A 317 -2.27 29.24 -9.78
N VAL A 318 -1.53 28.18 -10.10
CA VAL A 318 -2.04 26.81 -10.05
C VAL A 318 -1.31 26.01 -8.96
N LEU A 319 -2.07 25.39 -8.08
CA LEU A 319 -1.57 24.47 -7.07
C LEU A 319 -1.86 23.01 -7.51
N VAL A 320 -0.83 22.21 -7.72
CA VAL A 320 -0.97 20.80 -8.06
C VAL A 320 -0.68 19.94 -6.84
N TYR A 321 -1.62 19.14 -6.45
CA TYR A 321 -1.55 18.33 -5.24
C TYR A 321 -1.25 16.85 -5.55
N PHE A 322 -0.21 16.32 -4.88
CA PHE A 322 0.22 14.93 -4.97
C PHE A 322 0.18 14.25 -3.60
N ASN A 323 -0.04 12.94 -3.62
CA ASN A 323 0.10 12.12 -2.41
C ASN A 323 1.58 11.81 -2.09
N LEU A 324 2.42 11.68 -3.11
CA LEU A 324 3.84 11.33 -2.98
C LEU A 324 4.75 12.50 -3.36
N VAL A 325 5.81 12.67 -2.57
CA VAL A 325 6.85 13.69 -2.80
C VAL A 325 7.63 13.42 -4.09
N SER A 326 7.86 12.14 -4.41
CA SER A 326 8.52 11.69 -5.65
C SER A 326 7.79 12.18 -6.90
N ASP A 327 6.47 12.06 -6.91
CA ASP A 327 5.64 12.37 -8.07
C ASP A 327 5.52 13.89 -8.25
N ALA A 328 5.34 14.64 -7.16
CA ALA A 328 5.37 16.09 -7.18
C ALA A 328 6.72 16.63 -7.70
N ARG A 329 7.83 16.05 -7.28
CA ARG A 329 9.17 16.40 -7.74
C ARG A 329 9.37 16.07 -9.21
N ARG A 330 8.92 14.88 -9.65
CA ARG A 330 8.99 14.45 -11.05
C ARG A 330 8.20 15.40 -11.94
N PHE A 331 6.96 15.68 -11.58
CA PHE A 331 6.09 16.62 -12.27
C PHE A 331 6.78 17.98 -12.44
N ALA A 332 7.28 18.59 -11.38
CA ALA A 332 7.92 19.89 -11.43
C ALA A 332 9.21 19.89 -12.29
N ARG A 333 9.98 18.80 -12.27
CA ARG A 333 11.21 18.68 -13.03
C ARG A 333 10.96 18.51 -14.53
N GLU A 334 9.95 17.75 -14.91
CA GLU A 334 9.70 17.33 -16.30
C GLU A 334 8.77 18.28 -17.06
N LEU A 335 7.91 19.06 -16.37
CA LEU A 335 6.99 20.00 -17.02
C LEU A 335 7.67 20.98 -17.98
N PRO A 336 8.86 21.58 -17.70
CA PRO A 336 9.50 22.48 -18.65
C PRO A 336 9.85 21.83 -19.98
N HIS A 337 10.15 20.54 -19.96
CA HIS A 337 10.40 19.79 -21.18
C HIS A 337 9.10 19.60 -21.98
N THR A 338 8.03 19.17 -21.32
CA THR A 338 6.71 19.00 -21.94
C THR A 338 6.19 20.32 -22.50
N LEU A 339 6.33 21.42 -21.77
CA LEU A 339 5.90 22.74 -22.22
C LEU A 339 6.64 23.16 -23.51
N ARG A 340 7.98 23.00 -23.55
CA ARG A 340 8.76 23.30 -24.76
C ARG A 340 8.36 22.46 -25.95
N LEU A 341 8.00 21.20 -25.72
CA LEU A 341 7.53 20.31 -26.78
C LEU A 341 6.16 20.78 -27.28
N LEU A 342 5.20 20.97 -26.39
CA LEU A 342 3.85 21.43 -26.74
C LEU A 342 3.84 22.79 -27.43
N ARG A 343 4.72 23.72 -27.07
CA ARG A 343 4.87 25.00 -27.80
C ARG A 343 5.21 24.82 -29.29
N ARG A 344 5.80 23.68 -29.67
CA ARG A 344 6.14 23.37 -31.06
C ARG A 344 5.07 22.54 -31.75
N THR A 345 4.38 21.66 -31.04
CA THR A 345 3.44 20.66 -31.60
C THR A 345 1.99 21.11 -31.50
N ALA A 346 1.60 21.76 -30.39
CA ALA A 346 0.24 22.18 -30.09
C ALA A 346 0.25 23.47 -29.23
N PRO A 347 0.68 24.62 -29.80
CA PRO A 347 0.86 25.87 -29.04
C PRO A 347 -0.45 26.38 -28.42
N GLU A 348 -1.62 26.04 -28.99
CA GLU A 348 -2.95 26.41 -28.51
C GLU A 348 -3.28 25.76 -27.14
N LEU A 349 -2.62 24.67 -26.79
CA LEU A 349 -2.80 24.00 -25.49
C LEU A 349 -1.91 24.61 -24.39
N CYS A 350 -1.11 25.62 -24.73
CA CYS A 350 -0.21 26.27 -23.79
C CYS A 350 -0.73 27.61 -23.34
N PRO A 351 -0.60 28.00 -22.07
CA PRO A 351 -0.97 29.34 -21.61
C PRO A 351 -0.11 30.43 -22.30
N ASP A 352 -0.65 31.64 -22.45
CA ASP A 352 0.06 32.76 -23.11
C ASP A 352 1.40 33.08 -22.44
N ILE A 353 1.45 32.97 -21.11
CA ILE A 353 2.65 33.20 -20.29
C ILE A 353 3.14 31.88 -19.74
N ASP A 354 4.40 31.56 -19.99
CA ASP A 354 5.01 30.34 -19.45
C ASP A 354 5.04 30.39 -17.92
N PRO A 355 4.47 29.37 -17.25
CA PRO A 355 4.40 29.35 -15.80
C PRO A 355 5.77 29.07 -15.17
N ARG A 356 6.12 29.84 -14.14
CA ARG A 356 7.25 29.52 -13.27
C ARG A 356 6.88 28.32 -12.39
N LEU A 357 7.81 27.38 -12.23
CA LEU A 357 7.59 26.16 -11.48
C LEU A 357 8.20 26.25 -10.10
N PHE A 358 7.42 25.83 -9.14
CA PHE A 358 7.80 25.72 -7.74
C PHE A 358 7.46 24.31 -7.23
N PHE A 359 8.27 23.83 -6.29
CA PHE A 359 8.07 22.54 -5.66
C PHE A 359 8.24 22.68 -4.15
N ALA A 360 7.25 22.20 -3.39
CA ALA A 360 7.29 22.24 -1.93
C ALA A 360 6.73 20.94 -1.32
N HIS A 361 7.31 20.51 -0.20
CA HIS A 361 6.85 19.33 0.53
C HIS A 361 7.05 19.48 2.04
N GLY A 362 6.47 18.55 2.83
CA GLY A 362 6.45 18.62 4.30
C GLY A 362 7.83 18.67 4.95
N ASP A 363 8.86 18.04 4.35
CA ASP A 363 10.21 17.99 4.92
C ASP A 363 11.06 19.26 4.66
N HIS A 364 10.58 20.22 3.86
CA HIS A 364 11.24 21.53 3.75
C HIS A 364 11.19 22.28 5.07
N THR A 365 12.28 22.99 5.39
CA THR A 365 12.29 23.86 6.57
C THR A 365 11.27 25.00 6.43
N PRO A 366 10.81 25.61 7.52
CA PRO A 366 9.90 26.77 7.46
C PRO A 366 10.46 27.91 6.59
N THR A 367 11.74 28.20 6.67
CA THR A 367 12.41 29.24 5.85
C THR A 367 12.37 28.88 4.37
N GLN A 368 12.75 27.65 3.99
CA GLN A 368 12.68 27.19 2.60
C GLN A 368 11.26 27.28 2.04
N ARG A 369 10.25 26.91 2.83
CA ARG A 369 8.85 27.03 2.43
C ARG A 369 8.45 28.48 2.21
N ALA A 370 8.84 29.38 3.12
CA ALA A 370 8.55 30.80 3.01
C ALA A 370 9.15 31.40 1.72
N ASP A 371 10.38 31.07 1.40
CA ASP A 371 11.05 31.52 0.16
C ASP A 371 10.34 31.00 -1.10
N ILE A 372 9.96 29.71 -1.12
CA ILE A 372 9.22 29.10 -2.23
C ILE A 372 7.87 29.81 -2.40
N PHE A 373 7.15 30.06 -1.32
CA PHE A 373 5.83 30.70 -1.36
C PHE A 373 5.93 32.18 -1.74
N ALA A 374 6.92 32.89 -1.25
CA ALA A 374 7.17 34.28 -1.67
C ALA A 374 7.49 34.36 -3.17
N GLY A 375 8.34 33.46 -3.67
CA GLY A 375 8.62 33.35 -5.10
C GLY A 375 7.39 32.99 -5.93
N PHE A 376 6.58 32.06 -5.46
CA PHE A 376 5.30 31.70 -6.11
C PHE A 376 4.33 32.87 -6.11
N ALA A 377 4.18 33.57 -4.99
CA ALA A 377 3.28 34.74 -4.88
C ALA A 377 3.70 35.89 -5.81
N ALA A 378 5.00 36.16 -5.92
CA ALA A 378 5.56 37.23 -6.74
C ALA A 378 5.50 36.95 -8.25
N ALA A 379 5.42 35.70 -8.69
CA ALA A 379 5.35 35.34 -10.11
C ALA A 379 4.02 35.78 -10.74
N SER A 380 4.03 36.24 -12.00
CA SER A 380 2.81 36.60 -12.73
C SER A 380 2.00 35.38 -13.16
N CYS A 381 2.69 34.29 -13.52
CA CYS A 381 2.11 32.99 -13.84
C CYS A 381 2.97 31.90 -13.19
N ALA A 382 2.36 30.97 -12.45
CA ALA A 382 3.11 30.00 -11.68
C ALA A 382 2.32 28.71 -11.41
N ILE A 383 3.06 27.59 -11.35
CA ILE A 383 2.57 26.31 -10.88
C ILE A 383 3.37 25.88 -9.66
N LEU A 384 2.70 25.55 -8.58
CA LEU A 384 3.29 24.98 -7.35
C LEU A 384 2.89 23.51 -7.23
N ALA A 385 3.83 22.63 -7.50
CA ALA A 385 3.67 21.21 -7.20
C ALA A 385 3.94 20.96 -5.70
N ASN A 386 3.02 20.32 -5.02
CA ASN A 386 3.18 20.05 -3.60
C ASN A 386 2.74 18.64 -3.21
N ALA A 387 3.36 18.10 -2.14
CA ALA A 387 2.95 16.88 -1.51
C ALA A 387 2.86 17.08 0.01
N ARG A 388 1.72 16.64 0.60
CA ARG A 388 1.44 16.64 2.05
C ARG A 388 1.22 18.01 2.72
N LEU A 389 1.54 19.13 2.10
CA LEU A 389 1.45 20.45 2.74
C LEU A 389 0.04 20.92 3.07
N ILE A 390 -0.99 20.53 2.30
CA ILE A 390 -2.39 20.93 2.55
C ILE A 390 -2.90 20.36 3.88
N ALA A 391 -2.46 19.17 4.23
CA ALA A 391 -2.89 18.51 5.47
C ALA A 391 -2.27 19.12 6.75
N GLU A 392 -1.24 19.97 6.60
CA GLU A 392 -0.44 20.49 7.70
C GLU A 392 -0.80 21.92 8.13
N GLY A 393 -1.83 22.52 7.52
CA GLY A 393 -2.26 23.88 7.89
C GLY A 393 -1.27 25.00 7.49
N VAL A 394 -0.34 24.69 6.58
CA VAL A 394 0.64 25.66 6.07
C VAL A 394 -0.07 26.76 5.27
N ASP A 395 0.27 28.02 5.47
CA ASP A 395 -0.33 29.13 4.72
C ASP A 395 0.25 29.20 3.30
N ILE A 396 -0.46 28.60 2.36
CA ILE A 396 -0.13 28.69 0.94
C ILE A 396 -0.74 29.99 0.39
N PRO A 397 -0.01 30.76 -0.43
CA PRO A 397 -0.56 31.96 -1.07
C PRO A 397 -1.85 31.69 -1.84
N SER A 398 -2.64 32.74 -2.07
CA SER A 398 -3.88 32.60 -2.84
C SER A 398 -3.58 32.03 -4.23
N VAL A 399 -4.42 31.10 -4.68
CA VAL A 399 -4.33 30.41 -5.97
C VAL A 399 -5.62 30.58 -6.77
N ASP A 400 -5.52 30.43 -8.10
CA ASP A 400 -6.67 30.54 -8.99
C ASP A 400 -7.24 29.17 -9.32
N ALA A 401 -6.40 28.14 -9.25
CA ALA A 401 -6.80 26.77 -9.48
C ALA A 401 -6.09 25.78 -8.55
N VAL A 402 -6.80 24.71 -8.25
CA VAL A 402 -6.27 23.53 -7.57
C VAL A 402 -6.43 22.32 -8.47
N VAL A 403 -5.37 21.55 -8.64
CA VAL A 403 -5.35 20.31 -9.40
C VAL A 403 -5.13 19.14 -8.46
N PHE A 404 -5.99 18.15 -8.49
CA PHE A 404 -5.76 16.88 -7.83
C PHE A 404 -5.11 15.91 -8.81
N ALA A 405 -3.79 15.76 -8.72
CA ALA A 405 -3.02 14.85 -9.55
C ALA A 405 -3.29 13.37 -9.22
N ASP A 406 -3.61 13.11 -7.95
CA ASP A 406 -3.96 11.79 -7.45
C ASP A 406 -5.39 11.77 -6.93
N PRO A 407 -6.10 10.64 -7.12
CA PRO A 407 -7.43 10.47 -6.54
C PRO A 407 -7.39 10.66 -5.03
N THR A 408 -8.24 11.53 -4.51
CA THR A 408 -8.40 11.70 -3.07
C THR A 408 -9.86 11.55 -2.67
N ARG A 409 -10.10 10.67 -1.69
CA ARG A 409 -11.42 10.49 -1.05
C ARG A 409 -11.53 11.32 0.24
N SER A 410 -10.49 12.08 0.58
CA SER A 410 -10.51 12.90 1.79
C SER A 410 -11.28 14.19 1.55
N VAL A 411 -12.54 14.23 1.99
CA VAL A 411 -13.39 15.44 2.02
C VAL A 411 -12.63 16.64 2.56
N ILE A 412 -11.92 16.43 3.66
CA ILE A 412 -11.18 17.50 4.33
C ILE A 412 -10.11 18.10 3.42
N ARG A 413 -9.33 17.25 2.73
CA ARG A 413 -8.30 17.71 1.80
C ARG A 413 -8.89 18.49 0.63
N CYS A 414 -9.99 17.99 0.06
CA CYS A 414 -10.68 18.70 -1.03
C CYS A 414 -11.16 20.08 -0.61
N VAL A 415 -11.85 20.15 0.53
CA VAL A 415 -12.39 21.42 1.04
C VAL A 415 -11.30 22.40 1.47
N GLN A 416 -10.24 21.94 2.12
CA GLN A 416 -9.11 22.79 2.50
C GLN A 416 -8.32 23.30 1.28
N ALA A 417 -8.11 22.44 0.27
CA ALA A 417 -7.45 22.84 -0.97
C ALA A 417 -8.28 23.88 -1.72
N LEU A 418 -9.58 23.59 -1.90
CA LEU A 418 -10.51 24.52 -2.54
C LEU A 418 -10.62 25.83 -1.77
N GLY A 419 -10.71 25.80 -0.45
CA GLY A 419 -10.80 26.99 0.40
C GLY A 419 -9.62 27.97 0.25
N ARG A 420 -8.48 27.52 -0.28
CA ARG A 420 -7.34 28.40 -0.62
C ARG A 420 -7.56 29.08 -1.96
N ALA A 421 -8.14 28.41 -2.92
CA ALA A 421 -8.52 28.97 -4.21
C ALA A 421 -9.72 29.93 -4.10
N LEU A 422 -10.59 29.70 -3.12
CA LEU A 422 -11.80 30.48 -2.87
C LEU A 422 -11.56 31.79 -2.09
N ARG A 423 -10.32 32.11 -1.75
CA ARG A 423 -10.01 33.44 -1.18
C ARG A 423 -10.41 34.50 -2.18
N ILE A 424 -11.22 35.45 -1.71
CA ILE A 424 -11.66 36.57 -2.55
C ILE A 424 -10.45 37.37 -3.02
N ASP A 425 -10.39 37.62 -4.30
CA ASP A 425 -9.51 38.58 -4.93
C ASP A 425 -10.37 39.75 -5.44
N VAL A 426 -9.78 40.94 -5.47
CA VAL A 426 -10.40 42.19 -5.94
C VAL A 426 -10.91 42.06 -7.39
N SER A 427 -10.38 41.09 -8.16
CA SER A 427 -10.77 40.83 -9.55
C SER A 427 -12.07 40.07 -9.73
N GLY A 428 -12.73 39.58 -8.65
CA GLY A 428 -13.96 38.77 -8.73
C GLY A 428 -13.78 37.43 -9.47
N LYS A 429 -12.60 36.81 -9.35
CA LYS A 429 -12.24 35.57 -10.03
C LYS A 429 -13.13 34.39 -9.63
N THR A 430 -13.35 33.49 -10.57
CA THR A 430 -13.89 32.13 -10.32
C THR A 430 -12.72 31.17 -10.13
N ALA A 431 -12.68 30.45 -9.02
CA ALA A 431 -11.67 29.44 -8.76
C ALA A 431 -11.91 28.19 -9.63
N SER A 432 -10.85 27.55 -10.09
CA SER A 432 -10.94 26.32 -10.89
C SER A 432 -10.48 25.12 -10.05
N LEU A 433 -11.32 24.12 -9.93
CA LEU A 433 -10.97 22.82 -9.41
C LEU A 433 -10.77 21.87 -10.58
N ILE A 434 -9.54 21.50 -10.85
CA ILE A 434 -9.16 20.69 -12.01
C ILE A 434 -8.98 19.24 -11.57
N VAL A 435 -9.74 18.34 -12.17
CA VAL A 435 -9.70 16.90 -11.91
C VAL A 435 -9.41 16.17 -13.21
N PRO A 436 -8.15 15.92 -13.55
CA PRO A 436 -7.77 15.23 -14.77
C PRO A 436 -8.27 13.80 -14.79
N VAL A 437 -8.83 13.37 -15.94
CA VAL A 437 -9.30 12.01 -16.18
C VAL A 437 -8.49 11.39 -17.31
N TYR A 438 -7.82 10.30 -17.03
CA TYR A 438 -7.14 9.50 -18.04
C TYR A 438 -8.04 8.38 -18.51
N ILE A 439 -8.30 8.32 -19.82
CA ILE A 439 -9.13 7.29 -20.45
C ILE A 439 -8.22 6.18 -20.96
N PRO A 440 -8.33 4.97 -20.43
CA PRO A 440 -7.54 3.85 -20.89
C PRO A 440 -7.91 3.47 -22.36
N PRO A 441 -6.98 2.82 -23.09
CA PRO A 441 -7.25 2.40 -24.47
C PRO A 441 -8.50 1.50 -24.55
N GLY A 442 -9.41 1.86 -25.45
CA GLY A 442 -10.67 1.10 -25.68
C GLY A 442 -11.84 1.50 -24.79
N ALA A 443 -11.66 2.37 -23.81
CA ALA A 443 -12.75 2.93 -23.04
C ALA A 443 -13.38 4.14 -23.77
N ASP A 444 -14.69 4.33 -23.56
CA ASP A 444 -15.42 5.47 -24.11
C ASP A 444 -15.15 6.74 -23.29
N PRO A 445 -14.55 7.79 -23.86
CA PRO A 445 -14.31 9.05 -23.17
C PRO A 445 -15.60 9.73 -22.67
N GLU A 446 -16.74 9.46 -23.29
CA GLU A 446 -18.03 10.04 -22.92
C GLU A 446 -18.78 9.24 -21.84
N ASP A 447 -18.27 8.09 -21.44
CA ASP A 447 -18.86 7.31 -20.35
C ASP A 447 -18.49 7.88 -18.98
N ILE A 448 -19.14 8.98 -18.61
CA ILE A 448 -18.92 9.65 -17.32
C ILE A 448 -19.34 8.81 -16.10
N LEU A 449 -20.02 7.69 -16.30
CA LEU A 449 -20.37 6.72 -15.26
C LEU A 449 -19.30 5.64 -15.11
N GLY A 450 -18.35 5.58 -16.05
CA GLY A 450 -17.24 4.65 -16.06
C GLY A 450 -16.22 4.89 -14.93
N THR A 451 -15.35 3.91 -14.74
CA THR A 451 -14.36 3.90 -13.66
C THR A 451 -13.36 5.04 -13.75
N ALA A 452 -13.04 5.50 -14.98
CA ALA A 452 -12.13 6.60 -15.20
C ALA A 452 -12.57 7.90 -14.49
N TYR A 453 -13.86 8.10 -14.33
CA TYR A 453 -14.45 9.29 -13.70
C TYR A 453 -14.69 9.15 -12.19
N GLU A 454 -14.38 8.01 -11.59
CA GLU A 454 -14.54 7.80 -10.13
C GLU A 454 -13.85 8.89 -9.28
N PRO A 455 -12.63 9.38 -9.61
CA PRO A 455 -12.00 10.47 -8.87
C PRO A 455 -12.82 11.77 -8.90
N VAL A 456 -13.46 12.07 -10.02
CA VAL A 456 -14.33 13.26 -10.19
C VAL A 456 -15.51 13.17 -9.24
N TRP A 457 -16.20 12.04 -9.24
CA TRP A 457 -17.37 11.84 -8.40
C TRP A 457 -17.03 11.75 -6.92
N ALA A 458 -15.87 11.18 -6.57
CA ALA A 458 -15.38 11.19 -5.18
C ALA A 458 -15.17 12.60 -4.65
N ILE A 459 -14.57 13.48 -5.47
CA ILE A 459 -14.36 14.89 -5.13
C ILE A 459 -15.70 15.65 -5.10
N ALA A 460 -16.59 15.40 -6.07
CA ALA A 460 -17.91 16.01 -6.10
C ALA A 460 -18.73 15.67 -4.85
N THR A 461 -18.76 14.41 -4.46
CA THR A 461 -19.43 13.96 -3.22
C THR A 461 -18.81 14.58 -1.97
N ALA A 462 -17.47 14.70 -1.95
CA ALA A 462 -16.76 15.36 -0.86
C ALA A 462 -17.17 16.85 -0.72
N LEU A 463 -17.33 17.54 -1.83
CA LEU A 463 -17.74 18.95 -1.85
C LEU A 463 -19.23 19.13 -1.55
N ALA A 464 -20.05 18.19 -1.94
CA ALA A 464 -21.49 18.23 -1.74
C ALA A 464 -21.90 18.33 -0.27
N SER A 465 -21.11 17.74 0.62
CA SER A 465 -21.32 17.88 2.07
C SER A 465 -21.12 19.32 2.59
N HIS A 466 -20.48 20.20 1.79
CA HIS A 466 -20.18 21.59 2.14
C HIS A 466 -20.83 22.61 1.22
N ASP A 467 -21.22 22.20 0.03
CA ASP A 467 -21.98 23.04 -0.92
C ASP A 467 -23.13 22.22 -1.52
N HIS A 468 -24.30 22.32 -0.90
CA HIS A 468 -25.51 21.64 -1.35
C HIS A 468 -25.94 22.03 -2.78
N ARG A 469 -25.43 23.13 -3.34
CA ARG A 469 -25.72 23.55 -4.72
C ARG A 469 -25.07 22.61 -5.75
N ILE A 470 -24.06 21.83 -5.38
CA ILE A 470 -23.51 20.76 -6.23
C ILE A 470 -24.50 19.63 -6.38
N LEU A 471 -25.30 19.39 -5.34
CA LEU A 471 -26.31 18.32 -5.23
C LEU A 471 -27.75 18.85 -5.25
N GLN A 472 -27.98 20.05 -5.68
CA GLN A 472 -29.33 20.63 -5.60
C GLN A 472 -30.36 19.65 -6.16
N ARG A 473 -31.16 19.08 -5.25
CA ARG A 473 -31.98 17.91 -5.42
C ARG A 473 -32.78 17.97 -6.73
N LEU A 474 -32.63 16.91 -7.52
CA LEU A 474 -33.61 16.54 -8.50
C LEU A 474 -34.96 16.32 -7.75
N PRO A 475 -36.05 17.00 -8.13
CA PRO A 475 -37.33 16.70 -7.54
C PRO A 475 -37.61 15.22 -7.80
N ASP A 476 -38.08 14.54 -6.74
CA ASP A 476 -38.54 13.16 -6.79
C ASP A 476 -39.45 12.96 -8.01
N LYS A 477 -39.09 12.08 -8.93
CA LYS A 477 -39.90 11.41 -9.92
C LYS A 477 -40.60 12.22 -11.01
N ALA A 478 -40.28 13.46 -11.30
CA ALA A 478 -40.79 14.17 -12.45
C ALA A 478 -39.73 14.45 -13.49
N ASN A 479 -39.93 14.01 -14.69
CA ASN A 479 -39.08 13.88 -15.85
C ASN A 479 -38.35 15.12 -16.40
N ARG A 480 -38.15 16.19 -15.67
CA ARG A 480 -37.37 17.38 -16.12
C ARG A 480 -36.74 18.11 -14.94
N LEU A 481 -35.42 18.37 -15.03
CA LEU A 481 -34.74 19.32 -14.15
C LEU A 481 -35.36 20.71 -14.28
N PRO A 482 -35.54 21.44 -13.15
CA PRO A 482 -35.88 22.85 -13.23
C PRO A 482 -34.80 23.60 -14.00
N ARG A 483 -35.14 24.58 -14.83
CA ARG A 483 -34.18 25.38 -15.62
C ARG A 483 -33.04 25.96 -14.78
N GLU A 484 -33.33 26.44 -13.57
CA GLU A 484 -32.36 27.00 -12.64
C GLU A 484 -31.31 25.97 -12.21
N THR A 485 -31.66 24.72 -12.07
CA THR A 485 -30.72 23.65 -11.70
C THR A 485 -29.79 23.29 -12.87
N SER A 486 -30.31 23.27 -14.09
CA SER A 486 -29.53 23.08 -15.32
C SER A 486 -28.48 24.15 -15.47
N ASP A 487 -28.86 25.43 -15.32
CA ASP A 487 -27.96 26.59 -15.45
C ASP A 487 -26.84 26.59 -14.41
N VAL A 488 -27.10 26.07 -13.19
CA VAL A 488 -26.07 25.93 -12.15
C VAL A 488 -25.10 24.81 -12.48
N ILE A 489 -25.57 23.67 -12.95
CA ILE A 489 -24.74 22.54 -13.34
C ILE A 489 -23.84 22.96 -14.53
N GLU A 490 -24.39 23.55 -15.57
CA GLU A 490 -23.66 23.99 -16.75
C GLU A 490 -22.56 25.00 -16.43
N ARG A 491 -22.82 25.95 -15.53
CA ARG A 491 -21.81 26.93 -15.09
C ARG A 491 -20.70 26.34 -14.22
N ARG A 492 -21.01 25.24 -13.52
CA ARG A 492 -20.08 24.65 -12.53
C ARG A 492 -19.23 23.52 -13.10
N TRP A 493 -19.75 22.77 -14.06
CA TRP A 493 -19.10 21.59 -14.61
C TRP A 493 -18.63 21.84 -16.04
N HIS A 494 -17.32 21.68 -16.27
CA HIS A 494 -16.69 21.84 -17.58
C HIS A 494 -15.98 20.55 -17.95
N PHE A 495 -16.56 19.81 -18.89
CA PHE A 495 -15.97 18.64 -19.55
C PHE A 495 -15.46 19.04 -20.93
N ASP A 496 -14.55 18.27 -21.49
CA ASP A 496 -14.02 18.46 -22.85
C ASP A 496 -15.03 18.15 -23.97
N PHE A 497 -16.15 17.58 -23.58
CA PHE A 497 -17.28 17.22 -24.47
C PHE A 497 -18.60 17.67 -23.86
N THR A 498 -19.63 17.72 -24.68
CA THR A 498 -20.97 18.14 -24.21
C THR A 498 -21.57 17.03 -23.38
N VAL A 499 -21.74 17.26 -22.09
CA VAL A 499 -22.42 16.37 -21.17
C VAL A 499 -23.78 16.94 -20.83
N HIS A 500 -24.83 16.17 -21.06
CA HIS A 500 -26.18 16.60 -20.71
C HIS A 500 -26.29 16.71 -19.16
N PRO A 501 -26.82 17.82 -18.62
CA PRO A 501 -26.94 18.05 -17.18
C PRO A 501 -27.57 16.90 -16.41
N GLU A 502 -28.55 16.20 -17.01
CA GLU A 502 -29.17 15.03 -16.41
C GLU A 502 -28.22 13.85 -16.20
N ARG A 503 -27.22 13.68 -17.08
CA ARG A 503 -26.20 12.62 -16.89
C ARG A 503 -25.28 12.95 -15.71
N ILE A 504 -24.90 14.22 -15.56
CA ILE A 504 -24.12 14.70 -14.42
C ILE A 504 -24.91 14.52 -13.13
N ALA A 505 -26.18 14.95 -13.12
CA ALA A 505 -27.07 14.81 -11.98
C ALA A 505 -27.26 13.33 -11.61
N ARG A 506 -27.45 12.45 -12.59
CA ARG A 506 -27.56 11.00 -12.37
C ARG A 506 -26.25 10.38 -11.86
N ALA A 507 -25.10 10.83 -12.37
CA ALA A 507 -23.80 10.39 -11.87
C ALA A 507 -23.59 10.83 -10.41
N MET A 508 -24.00 12.04 -10.07
CA MET A 508 -23.96 12.57 -8.71
C MET A 508 -24.96 11.88 -7.79
N ASP A 509 -26.17 11.59 -8.23
CA ASP A 509 -27.16 10.81 -7.48
C ASP A 509 -26.64 9.39 -7.20
N LEU A 510 -26.05 8.75 -8.21
CA LEU A 510 -25.38 7.46 -8.04
C LEU A 510 -24.18 7.53 -7.09
N ALA A 511 -23.51 8.67 -6.98
CA ALA A 511 -22.40 8.89 -6.08
C ALA A 511 -22.82 9.37 -4.67
N SER A 512 -24.00 9.98 -4.54
CA SER A 512 -24.47 10.66 -3.32
C SER A 512 -25.45 9.85 -2.46
N PHE A 513 -25.92 8.71 -2.97
CA PHE A 513 -26.73 7.82 -2.16
C PHE A 513 -25.85 7.15 -1.11
N ASP A 514 -26.18 7.22 0.12
CA ASP A 514 -25.50 6.88 1.37
C ASP A 514 -24.00 6.50 1.22
N PRO A 515 -23.05 7.36 1.69
CA PRO A 515 -21.60 7.07 1.55
C PRO A 515 -21.17 5.71 2.14
N ARG A 516 -22.05 5.06 2.93
CA ARG A 516 -21.75 3.77 3.53
C ARG A 516 -22.25 2.59 2.71
N ASP A 517 -23.42 2.68 2.06
CA ASP A 517 -23.96 1.55 1.28
C ASP A 517 -23.53 1.56 -0.18
N GLN A 518 -23.34 2.73 -0.79
CA GLN A 518 -23.09 2.80 -2.24
C GLN A 518 -21.63 3.00 -2.62
N ALA A 519 -20.79 3.61 -1.80
CA ALA A 519 -19.35 3.54 -2.02
C ALA A 519 -18.87 2.09 -1.92
N LEU A 520 -19.46 1.31 -1.00
CA LEU A 520 -19.30 -0.14 -0.93
C LEU A 520 -19.93 -0.83 -2.16
N SER A 521 -21.16 -0.47 -2.58
CA SER A 521 -21.83 -1.15 -3.70
C SER A 521 -21.24 -0.81 -5.07
N ARG A 522 -20.74 0.40 -5.29
CA ARG A 522 -20.07 0.78 -6.55
C ARG A 522 -18.63 0.25 -6.61
N SER A 523 -17.86 0.44 -5.57
CA SER A 523 -16.54 -0.21 -5.43
C SER A 523 -16.66 -1.73 -5.46
N ARG A 524 -17.75 -2.26 -4.92
CA ARG A 524 -18.14 -3.66 -4.93
C ARG A 524 -18.41 -4.14 -6.37
N ARG A 525 -19.23 -3.45 -7.14
CA ARG A 525 -19.53 -3.82 -8.54
C ARG A 525 -18.33 -3.69 -9.45
N LEU A 526 -17.52 -2.66 -9.29
CA LEU A 526 -16.31 -2.46 -10.06
C LEU A 526 -15.26 -3.52 -9.71
N GLY A 527 -15.08 -3.78 -8.41
CA GLY A 527 -14.21 -4.84 -7.95
C GLY A 527 -14.66 -6.23 -8.42
N LEU A 528 -15.96 -6.51 -8.42
CA LEU A 528 -16.51 -7.75 -8.97
C LEU A 528 -16.33 -7.85 -10.48
N ALA A 529 -16.59 -6.79 -11.24
CA ALA A 529 -16.41 -6.80 -12.69
C ALA A 529 -14.93 -7.04 -13.07
N ALA A 530 -14.01 -6.38 -12.37
CA ALA A 530 -12.58 -6.61 -12.56
C ALA A 530 -12.16 -8.01 -12.10
N ALA A 531 -12.72 -8.51 -11.00
CA ALA A 531 -12.48 -9.86 -10.51
C ALA A 531 -13.03 -10.91 -11.48
N GLN A 532 -14.23 -10.71 -12.05
CA GLN A 532 -14.80 -11.58 -13.07
C GLN A 532 -13.93 -11.62 -14.32
N ALA A 533 -13.48 -10.46 -14.83
CA ALA A 533 -12.60 -10.40 -16.00
C ALA A 533 -11.26 -11.12 -15.76
N PHE A 534 -10.71 -11.00 -14.56
CA PHE A 534 -9.51 -11.73 -14.17
C PHE A 534 -9.77 -13.24 -14.08
N HIS A 535 -10.87 -13.64 -13.44
CA HIS A 535 -11.28 -15.04 -13.33
C HIS A 535 -11.52 -15.66 -14.71
N ASP A 536 -12.17 -14.96 -15.64
CA ASP A 536 -12.42 -15.45 -17.00
C ASP A 536 -11.13 -15.75 -17.76
N THR A 537 -10.03 -15.07 -17.41
CA THR A 537 -8.72 -15.25 -18.02
C THR A 537 -7.87 -16.27 -17.25
N ALA A 538 -7.88 -16.24 -15.94
CA ALA A 538 -6.98 -17.01 -15.07
C ALA A 538 -7.65 -18.25 -14.44
N GLY A 539 -8.98 -18.30 -14.38
CA GLY A 539 -9.75 -19.38 -13.74
C GLY A 539 -9.77 -19.34 -12.22
N HIS A 540 -9.22 -18.29 -11.60
CA HIS A 540 -9.13 -18.13 -10.15
C HIS A 540 -8.95 -16.67 -9.77
N LEU A 541 -9.09 -16.30 -8.48
CA LEU A 541 -8.81 -14.97 -7.94
C LEU A 541 -7.53 -14.92 -7.08
N ASP A 542 -6.45 -15.62 -7.49
CA ASP A 542 -5.13 -15.38 -6.89
C ASP A 542 -4.45 -14.17 -7.56
N VAL A 543 -5.00 -13.01 -7.23
CA VAL A 543 -4.54 -11.75 -7.80
C VAL A 543 -3.31 -11.26 -7.03
N PRO A 544 -2.19 -10.90 -7.71
CA PRO A 544 -1.06 -10.22 -7.09
C PRO A 544 -1.49 -8.91 -6.42
N ALA A 545 -0.83 -8.51 -5.33
CA ALA A 545 -1.23 -7.33 -4.56
C ALA A 545 -1.07 -6.00 -5.33
N ASP A 546 -0.18 -5.97 -6.28
CA ASP A 546 0.16 -4.85 -7.18
C ASP A 546 -0.53 -4.95 -8.55
N HIS A 547 -1.39 -5.96 -8.76
CA HIS A 547 -2.05 -6.17 -10.04
C HIS A 547 -3.05 -5.04 -10.31
N THR A 548 -2.87 -4.43 -11.48
CA THR A 548 -3.80 -3.48 -12.08
C THR A 548 -4.38 -4.10 -13.33
N ASP A 549 -5.69 -4.08 -13.49
CA ASP A 549 -6.35 -4.62 -14.67
C ASP A 549 -6.11 -3.74 -15.92
N PRO A 550 -6.45 -4.20 -17.13
CA PRO A 550 -6.28 -3.41 -18.36
C PRO A 550 -7.00 -2.06 -18.36
N THR A 551 -7.99 -1.87 -17.49
CA THR A 551 -8.74 -0.61 -17.34
C THR A 551 -8.10 0.37 -16.36
N GLY A 552 -6.97 -0.02 -15.73
CA GLY A 552 -6.28 0.78 -14.71
C GLY A 552 -6.86 0.62 -13.30
N TYR A 553 -7.77 -0.35 -13.08
CA TYR A 553 -8.33 -0.64 -11.77
C TYR A 553 -7.35 -1.45 -10.92
N GLU A 554 -7.05 -0.99 -9.70
CA GLU A 554 -6.15 -1.66 -8.74
C GLU A 554 -6.81 -2.92 -8.14
N LEU A 555 -7.01 -3.96 -8.96
CA LEU A 555 -7.67 -5.20 -8.55
C LEU A 555 -6.93 -5.88 -7.39
N GLY A 556 -5.61 -5.89 -7.40
CA GLY A 556 -4.80 -6.47 -6.33
C GLY A 556 -5.07 -5.82 -4.96
N ARG A 557 -5.22 -4.49 -4.94
CA ARG A 557 -5.58 -3.74 -3.74
C ARG A 557 -7.01 -4.02 -3.28
N PHE A 558 -7.96 -4.12 -4.22
CA PHE A 558 -9.33 -4.48 -3.92
C PHE A 558 -9.40 -5.86 -3.26
N ILE A 559 -8.79 -6.88 -3.85
CA ILE A 559 -8.74 -8.26 -3.31
C ILE A 559 -8.07 -8.29 -1.94
N THR A 560 -6.97 -7.54 -1.74
CA THR A 560 -6.31 -7.43 -0.43
C THR A 560 -7.25 -6.83 0.61
N THR A 561 -7.96 -5.76 0.26
CA THR A 561 -8.96 -5.13 1.16
C THR A 561 -10.10 -6.10 1.51
N MET A 562 -10.54 -6.93 0.56
CA MET A 562 -11.56 -7.94 0.81
C MET A 562 -11.06 -9.04 1.76
N ARG A 563 -9.82 -9.49 1.60
CA ARG A 563 -9.18 -10.45 2.53
C ARG A 563 -9.09 -9.92 3.95
N ASP A 564 -8.65 -8.66 4.10
CA ASP A 564 -8.58 -8.01 5.41
C ASP A 564 -9.96 -7.85 6.05
N ALA A 565 -10.96 -7.49 5.25
CA ALA A 565 -12.33 -7.34 5.72
C ALA A 565 -12.96 -8.70 6.11
N HIS A 566 -12.68 -9.76 5.36
CA HIS A 566 -13.10 -11.13 5.67
C HIS A 566 -12.46 -11.62 6.97
N THR A 567 -11.14 -11.48 7.10
CA THR A 567 -10.40 -11.87 8.31
C THR A 567 -10.90 -11.12 9.55
N ALA A 568 -11.33 -9.86 9.37
CA ALA A 568 -11.90 -9.05 10.43
C ALA A 568 -13.40 -9.33 10.68
N GLY A 569 -14.02 -10.26 9.95
CA GLY A 569 -15.46 -10.60 10.06
C GLY A 569 -16.40 -9.44 9.65
N ARG A 570 -15.95 -8.57 8.74
CA ARG A 570 -16.70 -7.37 8.32
C ARG A 570 -17.42 -7.52 6.98
N LEU A 571 -17.26 -8.65 6.29
CA LEU A 571 -17.98 -8.94 5.06
C LEU A 571 -19.31 -9.63 5.34
N ASP A 572 -20.34 -9.25 4.61
CA ASP A 572 -21.62 -9.95 4.63
C ASP A 572 -21.54 -11.32 3.89
N ALA A 573 -22.46 -12.22 4.23
CA ALA A 573 -22.43 -13.58 3.71
C ALA A 573 -22.68 -13.64 2.18
N ASP A 574 -23.50 -12.74 1.64
CA ASP A 574 -23.81 -12.70 0.21
C ASP A 574 -22.58 -12.26 -0.58
N TRP A 575 -21.81 -11.31 -0.01
CA TRP A 575 -20.58 -10.84 -0.61
C TRP A 575 -19.47 -11.90 -0.62
N ILE A 576 -19.37 -12.68 0.47
CA ILE A 576 -18.46 -13.83 0.55
C ILE A 576 -18.84 -14.84 -0.53
N ALA A 577 -20.15 -15.17 -0.66
CA ALA A 577 -20.62 -16.12 -1.66
C ALA A 577 -20.36 -15.67 -3.11
N GLU A 578 -20.51 -14.38 -3.42
CA GLU A 578 -20.21 -13.83 -4.74
C GLU A 578 -18.71 -13.95 -5.09
N LEU A 579 -17.84 -13.63 -4.14
CA LEU A 579 -16.39 -13.75 -4.34
C LEU A 579 -15.92 -15.22 -4.36
N ASP A 580 -16.56 -16.09 -3.57
CA ASP A 580 -16.29 -17.53 -3.58
C ASP A 580 -16.67 -18.16 -4.93
N ALA A 581 -17.78 -17.72 -5.53
CA ALA A 581 -18.21 -18.17 -6.87
C ALA A 581 -17.17 -17.81 -7.97
N LEU A 582 -16.35 -16.77 -7.73
CA LEU A 582 -15.25 -16.38 -8.60
C LEU A 582 -13.92 -17.04 -8.19
N GLY A 583 -13.92 -18.00 -7.28
CA GLY A 583 -12.70 -18.68 -6.82
C GLY A 583 -11.81 -17.79 -5.96
N MET A 584 -12.42 -16.99 -5.07
CA MET A 584 -11.69 -16.13 -4.15
C MET A 584 -10.78 -16.91 -3.21
N ILE A 585 -9.53 -16.50 -3.17
CA ILE A 585 -8.55 -17.03 -2.24
C ILE A 585 -8.45 -16.08 -1.04
N TRP A 586 -9.13 -16.44 0.05
CA TRP A 586 -9.18 -15.63 1.26
C TRP A 586 -7.86 -15.61 2.02
N ASP A 587 -7.22 -16.76 2.15
CA ASP A 587 -5.90 -16.90 2.74
C ASP A 587 -4.89 -17.39 1.68
N LYS A 588 -3.95 -16.52 1.30
CA LYS A 588 -2.88 -16.88 0.35
C LYS A 588 -1.98 -17.99 0.87
N HIS A 589 -1.78 -18.08 2.19
CA HIS A 589 -0.98 -19.13 2.78
C HIS A 589 -1.71 -20.47 2.75
N ASP A 590 -3.03 -20.46 2.95
CA ASP A 590 -3.85 -21.68 2.84
C ASP A 590 -4.01 -22.11 1.38
N ALA A 591 -4.19 -21.18 0.46
CA ALA A 591 -4.24 -21.46 -0.96
C ALA A 591 -2.92 -22.04 -1.50
N ALA A 592 -1.79 -21.41 -1.13
CA ALA A 592 -0.47 -21.93 -1.46
C ALA A 592 -0.23 -23.33 -0.85
N TRP A 593 -0.74 -23.55 0.36
CA TRP A 593 -0.74 -24.88 0.99
C TRP A 593 -1.53 -25.88 0.16
N ARG A 594 -2.78 -25.58 -0.20
CA ARG A 594 -3.66 -26.48 -0.99
C ARG A 594 -3.08 -26.79 -2.36
N ALA A 595 -2.54 -25.80 -3.07
CA ALA A 595 -1.90 -26.02 -4.36
C ALA A 595 -0.70 -26.99 -4.25
N ARG A 596 0.12 -26.84 -3.22
CA ARG A 596 1.23 -27.76 -2.95
C ARG A 596 0.77 -29.12 -2.47
N LEU A 597 -0.32 -29.18 -1.71
CA LEU A 597 -0.95 -30.43 -1.29
C LEU A 597 -1.52 -31.20 -2.48
N THR A 598 -2.16 -30.52 -3.43
CA THR A 598 -2.63 -31.11 -4.68
C THR A 598 -1.46 -31.69 -5.48
N ALA A 599 -0.38 -30.94 -5.65
CA ALA A 599 0.82 -31.45 -6.34
C ALA A 599 1.43 -32.67 -5.60
N ALA A 600 1.34 -32.71 -4.28
CA ALA A 600 1.76 -33.87 -3.50
C ALA A 600 0.80 -35.07 -3.69
N ALA A 601 -0.50 -34.80 -3.82
CA ALA A 601 -1.50 -35.81 -4.13
C ALA A 601 -1.28 -36.45 -5.51
N ASP A 602 -1.01 -35.60 -6.52
CA ASP A 602 -0.67 -36.06 -7.87
C ASP A 602 0.60 -36.91 -7.88
N TYR A 603 1.61 -36.50 -7.14
CA TYR A 603 2.82 -37.27 -6.96
C TYR A 603 2.54 -38.61 -6.29
N HIS A 604 1.70 -38.63 -5.25
CA HIS A 604 1.29 -39.85 -4.56
C HIS A 604 0.51 -40.78 -5.50
N ALA A 605 -0.43 -40.25 -6.27
CA ALA A 605 -1.21 -41.02 -7.23
C ALA A 605 -0.31 -41.67 -8.29
N ALA A 606 0.74 -40.99 -8.73
CA ALA A 606 1.68 -41.52 -9.72
C ALA A 606 2.68 -42.54 -9.14
N HIS A 607 3.04 -42.42 -7.87
CA HIS A 607 4.17 -43.19 -7.30
C HIS A 607 3.80 -44.06 -6.10
N GLY A 608 2.60 -43.91 -5.54
CA GLY A 608 2.14 -44.64 -4.37
C GLY A 608 2.80 -44.24 -3.03
N HIS A 609 3.50 -43.11 -3.01
CA HIS A 609 4.20 -42.65 -1.80
C HIS A 609 4.57 -41.14 -1.91
N LEU A 610 4.87 -40.51 -0.78
CA LEU A 610 5.31 -39.11 -0.71
C LEU A 610 6.86 -38.88 -0.64
N ALA A 611 7.68 -39.87 -1.01
CA ALA A 611 9.13 -39.82 -0.95
C ALA A 611 9.75 -39.11 -2.18
N ALA A 612 9.24 -37.94 -2.56
CA ALA A 612 9.71 -37.16 -3.71
C ALA A 612 11.16 -36.67 -3.52
N PRO A 613 11.96 -36.59 -4.60
CA PRO A 613 13.32 -36.04 -4.53
C PRO A 613 13.31 -34.58 -4.07
N ALA A 614 14.21 -34.22 -3.15
CA ALA A 614 14.33 -32.83 -2.66
C ALA A 614 14.73 -31.82 -3.76
N THR A 615 15.19 -32.29 -4.90
CA THR A 615 15.49 -31.47 -6.09
C THR A 615 14.24 -31.07 -6.87
N THR A 616 13.09 -31.66 -6.57
CA THR A 616 11.80 -31.29 -7.17
C THR A 616 11.04 -30.31 -6.28
N PRO A 617 10.20 -29.43 -6.84
CA PRO A 617 9.41 -28.48 -6.04
C PRO A 617 8.56 -29.18 -4.97
N VAL A 618 7.91 -30.28 -5.30
CA VAL A 618 7.10 -31.08 -4.37
C VAL A 618 7.98 -31.69 -3.28
N GLY A 619 9.11 -32.26 -3.64
CA GLY A 619 10.04 -32.89 -2.68
C GLY A 619 10.68 -31.90 -1.73
N ALA A 620 11.07 -30.72 -2.20
CA ALA A 620 11.58 -29.63 -1.37
C ALA A 620 10.53 -29.16 -0.36
N TRP A 621 9.29 -28.95 -0.81
CA TRP A 621 8.18 -28.55 0.06
C TRP A 621 7.87 -29.64 1.11
N LEU A 622 7.77 -30.92 0.69
CA LEU A 622 7.53 -32.03 1.63
C LEU A 622 8.67 -32.16 2.65
N ALA A 623 9.91 -31.89 2.27
CA ALA A 623 11.04 -31.90 3.19
C ALA A 623 10.93 -30.78 4.25
N GLU A 624 10.50 -29.59 3.83
CA GLU A 624 10.21 -28.48 4.74
C GLU A 624 9.08 -28.82 5.72
N GLN A 625 7.95 -29.42 5.22
CA GLN A 625 6.85 -29.82 6.10
C GLN A 625 7.28 -30.88 7.14
N ARG A 626 8.12 -31.83 6.75
CA ARG A 626 8.72 -32.79 7.69
C ARG A 626 9.59 -32.13 8.74
N HIS A 627 10.38 -31.15 8.33
CA HIS A 627 11.20 -30.37 9.24
C HIS A 627 10.37 -29.55 10.22
N LEU A 628 9.31 -28.88 9.75
CA LEU A 628 8.35 -28.16 10.62
C LEU A 628 7.66 -29.13 11.59
N ALA A 629 7.30 -30.33 11.13
CA ALA A 629 6.69 -31.35 11.99
C ALA A 629 7.65 -31.88 13.06
N THR A 630 8.94 -31.99 12.77
CA THR A 630 9.94 -32.38 13.77
C THR A 630 10.17 -31.33 14.84
N LYS A 631 9.87 -30.06 14.53
CA LYS A 631 9.98 -28.92 15.45
C LYS A 631 8.67 -28.58 16.15
N ASP A 632 7.62 -29.37 15.92
CA ASP A 632 6.26 -29.10 16.42
C ASP A 632 5.67 -27.75 15.96
N GLN A 633 6.11 -27.28 14.78
CA GLN A 633 5.70 -26.02 14.17
C GLN A 633 4.66 -26.20 13.06
N LEU A 634 4.35 -27.44 12.67
CA LEU A 634 3.30 -27.74 11.70
C LEU A 634 1.95 -27.86 12.42
N THR A 635 0.94 -27.13 11.93
CA THR A 635 -0.39 -27.20 12.55
C THR A 635 -0.99 -28.58 12.47
N PRO A 636 -1.79 -29.02 13.46
CA PRO A 636 -2.42 -30.34 13.46
C PRO A 636 -3.27 -30.61 12.20
N ALA A 637 -3.99 -29.59 11.70
CA ALA A 637 -4.79 -29.69 10.48
C ALA A 637 -3.92 -30.03 9.25
N ARG A 638 -2.82 -29.32 9.04
CA ARG A 638 -1.89 -29.56 7.93
C ARG A 638 -1.17 -30.91 8.04
N ALA A 639 -0.88 -31.33 9.26
CA ALA A 639 -0.34 -32.69 9.50
C ALA A 639 -1.36 -33.80 9.17
N ALA A 640 -2.65 -33.56 9.45
CA ALA A 640 -3.74 -34.46 9.11
C ALA A 640 -3.96 -34.53 7.58
N ASP A 641 -3.89 -33.39 6.86
CA ASP A 641 -3.99 -33.35 5.39
C ASP A 641 -2.91 -34.26 4.75
N LEU A 642 -1.65 -34.12 5.18
CA LEU A 642 -0.56 -34.94 4.67
C LEU A 642 -0.71 -36.42 5.07
N ALA A 643 -1.21 -36.71 6.27
CA ALA A 643 -1.46 -38.08 6.75
C ALA A 643 -2.63 -38.75 6.01
N ALA A 644 -3.61 -37.96 5.55
CA ALA A 644 -4.71 -38.43 4.70
C ALA A 644 -4.22 -38.85 3.31
N LEU A 645 -3.18 -38.19 2.76
CA LEU A 645 -2.56 -38.59 1.49
C LEU A 645 -1.68 -39.87 1.67
N ASP A 646 -0.83 -39.88 2.69
CA ASP A 646 0.09 -40.95 2.98
C ASP A 646 0.32 -41.04 4.49
N PRO A 647 -0.20 -42.09 5.18
CA PRO A 647 0.03 -42.24 6.61
C PRO A 647 1.51 -42.25 7.02
N HIS A 648 2.38 -42.59 6.07
CA HIS A 648 3.83 -42.65 6.29
C HIS A 648 4.58 -41.40 5.79
N TRP A 649 3.91 -40.28 5.51
CA TRP A 649 4.47 -39.06 4.94
C TRP A 649 5.70 -38.51 5.66
N ARG A 650 5.86 -38.80 6.95
CA ARG A 650 6.99 -38.34 7.77
C ARG A 650 8.33 -38.94 7.39
N LEU A 651 8.34 -40.10 6.74
CA LEU A 651 9.51 -40.83 6.24
C LEU A 651 10.67 -40.87 7.24
N PRO A 652 10.58 -41.65 8.31
CA PRO A 652 11.53 -41.62 9.43
C PRO A 652 12.97 -41.95 9.04
N HIS A 653 13.18 -42.60 7.89
CA HIS A 653 14.51 -42.98 7.38
C HIS A 653 15.01 -42.07 6.23
N GLY A 654 14.34 -40.93 6.02
CA GLY A 654 14.65 -39.98 4.98
C GLY A 654 14.05 -40.31 3.59
N ALA A 655 13.75 -39.28 2.82
CA ALA A 655 13.03 -39.42 1.56
C ALA A 655 13.78 -40.25 0.52
N ASP A 656 15.12 -40.13 0.45
CA ASP A 656 15.94 -40.87 -0.51
C ASP A 656 15.93 -42.36 -0.25
N TRP A 657 15.97 -42.74 1.05
CA TRP A 657 15.88 -44.15 1.46
C TRP A 657 14.52 -44.72 1.14
N HIS A 658 13.44 -44.04 1.52
CA HIS A 658 12.06 -44.49 1.27
C HIS A 658 11.75 -44.56 -0.23
N ARG A 659 12.21 -43.61 -1.04
CA ARG A 659 12.02 -43.66 -2.49
C ARG A 659 12.65 -44.92 -3.09
N LYS A 660 13.87 -45.27 -2.69
CA LYS A 660 14.55 -46.46 -3.14
C LYS A 660 13.85 -47.73 -2.67
N TYR A 661 13.35 -47.73 -1.44
CA TYR A 661 12.53 -48.80 -0.92
C TYR A 661 11.25 -49.01 -1.72
N HIS A 662 10.49 -47.95 -2.00
CA HIS A 662 9.25 -48.03 -2.78
C HIS A 662 9.53 -48.44 -4.23
N LEU A 663 10.58 -47.98 -4.84
CA LEU A 663 10.96 -48.34 -6.18
C LEU A 663 11.29 -49.88 -6.25
N LEU A 664 12.00 -50.38 -5.26
CA LEU A 664 12.27 -51.81 -5.14
C LEU A 664 11.00 -52.62 -4.82
N HIS A 665 10.16 -52.09 -3.92
CA HIS A 665 8.87 -52.71 -3.61
C HIS A 665 7.99 -52.86 -4.86
N HIS A 666 7.82 -51.79 -5.65
CA HIS A 666 7.04 -51.85 -6.88
C HIS A 666 7.65 -52.82 -7.92
N HIS A 667 8.96 -52.88 -8.02
CA HIS A 667 9.63 -53.82 -8.92
C HIS A 667 9.32 -55.28 -8.55
N LEU A 668 9.41 -55.60 -7.26
CA LEU A 668 9.11 -56.93 -6.76
C LEU A 668 7.61 -57.27 -6.80
N ALA A 669 6.74 -56.29 -6.54
CA ALA A 669 5.29 -56.42 -6.62
C ALA A 669 4.80 -56.64 -8.08
N ALA A 670 5.54 -56.16 -9.04
CA ALA A 670 5.31 -56.44 -10.48
C ALA A 670 5.71 -57.86 -10.91
N GLY A 671 6.11 -58.75 -9.96
CA GLY A 671 6.42 -60.14 -10.23
C GLY A 671 7.87 -60.40 -10.64
N HIS A 672 8.76 -59.46 -10.51
CA HIS A 672 10.18 -59.69 -10.83
C HIS A 672 10.86 -60.43 -9.69
N ASP A 673 11.60 -61.47 -10.06
CA ASP A 673 12.30 -62.35 -9.11
C ASP A 673 13.43 -61.59 -8.38
N PRO A 674 13.45 -61.56 -7.06
CA PRO A 674 14.56 -60.98 -6.27
C PRO A 674 15.93 -61.55 -6.67
N VAL A 675 16.00 -62.82 -7.10
CA VAL A 675 17.27 -63.49 -7.50
C VAL A 675 17.84 -62.89 -8.77
N ALA A 676 17.02 -62.27 -9.61
CA ALA A 676 17.49 -61.59 -10.83
C ALA A 676 18.20 -60.22 -10.53
N LEU A 677 18.12 -59.72 -9.29
CA LEU A 677 18.80 -58.48 -8.90
C LEU A 677 20.30 -58.66 -8.87
N THR A 678 21.02 -57.82 -9.53
CA THR A 678 22.50 -57.73 -9.48
C THR A 678 22.92 -56.41 -8.84
N ARG A 679 24.19 -56.30 -8.46
CA ARG A 679 24.74 -55.05 -7.89
C ARG A 679 24.62 -53.90 -8.87
N ASP A 680 24.61 -54.15 -10.15
CA ASP A 680 24.52 -53.17 -11.23
C ASP A 680 23.09 -52.91 -11.71
N THR A 681 22.09 -53.53 -11.06
CA THR A 681 20.69 -53.36 -11.44
C THR A 681 20.25 -51.89 -11.28
N LEU A 682 19.71 -51.34 -12.37
CA LEU A 682 19.12 -50.03 -12.47
C LEU A 682 17.60 -50.15 -12.56
N LEU A 683 16.86 -49.43 -11.76
CA LEU A 683 15.43 -49.20 -11.92
C LEU A 683 15.25 -47.73 -12.32
N GLY A 684 14.89 -47.49 -13.59
CA GLY A 684 14.99 -46.17 -14.19
C GLY A 684 16.45 -45.65 -14.14
N THR A 685 16.65 -44.52 -13.51
CA THR A 685 18.00 -43.91 -13.32
C THR A 685 18.67 -44.30 -11.98
N VAL A 686 17.98 -45.05 -11.12
CA VAL A 686 18.41 -45.34 -9.76
C VAL A 686 19.22 -46.66 -9.72
N LYS A 687 20.44 -46.63 -9.20
CA LYS A 687 21.26 -47.81 -8.98
C LYS A 687 20.77 -48.60 -7.77
N ILE A 688 19.67 -49.31 -7.93
CA ILE A 688 18.96 -49.99 -6.85
C ILE A 688 19.78 -51.17 -6.29
N GLY A 689 20.48 -51.90 -7.17
CA GLY A 689 21.29 -53.06 -6.73
C GLY A 689 22.47 -52.61 -5.85
N ALA A 690 23.16 -51.53 -6.21
CA ALA A 690 24.24 -51.00 -5.37
C ALA A 690 23.72 -50.43 -4.06
N TRP A 691 22.54 -49.86 -4.04
CA TRP A 691 21.89 -49.41 -2.79
C TRP A 691 21.50 -50.60 -1.91
N LEU A 692 20.84 -51.61 -2.45
CA LEU A 692 20.42 -52.78 -1.73
C LEU A 692 21.65 -53.53 -1.17
N HIS A 693 22.71 -53.64 -1.94
CA HIS A 693 23.95 -54.27 -1.49
C HIS A 693 24.52 -53.56 -0.25
N ARG A 694 24.52 -52.24 -0.22
CA ARG A 694 24.93 -51.49 0.97
C ARG A 694 24.03 -51.76 2.15
N GLN A 695 22.70 -51.76 1.98
CA GLN A 695 21.76 -52.02 3.07
C GLN A 695 22.03 -53.42 3.70
N ILE A 696 22.16 -54.43 2.87
CA ILE A 696 22.43 -55.81 3.35
C ILE A 696 23.81 -55.91 4.03
N THR A 697 24.85 -55.26 3.44
CA THR A 697 26.20 -55.30 4.02
C THR A 697 26.30 -54.58 5.37
N THR A 698 25.55 -53.48 5.51
CA THR A 698 25.50 -52.67 6.77
C THR A 698 24.32 -53.04 7.67
N TRP A 699 23.68 -54.20 7.49
CA TRP A 699 22.42 -54.60 8.13
C TRP A 699 22.37 -54.31 9.63
N ARG A 700 23.46 -54.67 10.35
CA ARG A 700 23.53 -54.47 11.81
C ARG A 700 23.51 -53.01 12.24
N GLY A 701 23.90 -52.11 11.35
CA GLY A 701 23.87 -50.66 11.56
C GLY A 701 22.59 -49.97 11.10
N LEU A 702 21.69 -50.69 10.46
CA LEU A 702 20.40 -50.11 10.04
C LEU A 702 19.46 -49.95 11.24
N HIS A 703 18.65 -48.88 11.16
CA HIS A 703 17.57 -48.67 12.11
C HIS A 703 16.60 -49.88 12.09
N PRO A 704 16.05 -50.36 13.23
CA PRO A 704 15.13 -51.48 13.26
C PRO A 704 13.94 -51.40 12.29
N GLY A 705 13.41 -50.17 12.09
CA GLY A 705 12.34 -49.90 11.09
C GLY A 705 12.81 -50.17 9.65
N GLN A 706 14.06 -49.87 9.30
CA GLN A 706 14.61 -50.15 7.97
C GLN A 706 14.80 -51.64 7.75
N GLN A 707 15.29 -52.32 8.77
CA GLN A 707 15.41 -53.82 8.76
C GLN A 707 14.04 -54.44 8.58
N HIS A 708 13.05 -53.99 9.33
CA HIS A 708 11.66 -54.49 9.23
C HIS A 708 11.10 -54.30 7.81
N LEU A 709 11.24 -53.12 7.23
CA LEU A 709 10.76 -52.85 5.88
C LEU A 709 11.42 -53.74 4.83
N LEU A 710 12.75 -53.93 4.88
CA LEU A 710 13.45 -54.79 3.95
C LEU A 710 13.09 -56.27 4.16
N THR A 711 12.92 -56.71 5.41
CA THR A 711 12.44 -58.08 5.73
C THR A 711 11.04 -58.35 5.15
N ARG A 712 10.16 -57.39 5.14
CA ARG A 712 8.83 -57.51 4.48
C ARG A 712 8.93 -57.75 2.96
N LEU A 713 10.01 -57.35 2.33
CA LEU A 713 10.30 -57.63 0.92
C LEU A 713 11.02 -58.97 0.74
N GLY A 714 11.26 -59.74 1.80
CA GLY A 714 12.03 -61.00 1.76
C GLY A 714 13.54 -60.79 1.62
N LEU A 715 14.02 -59.56 1.86
CA LEU A 715 15.44 -59.19 1.67
C LEU A 715 16.15 -59.05 3.02
N THR A 716 16.89 -60.08 3.38
CA THR A 716 17.68 -60.16 4.62
C THR A 716 19.11 -60.60 4.27
N PRO A 717 20.06 -60.50 5.21
CA PRO A 717 21.40 -61.06 4.99
C PRO A 717 21.43 -62.53 4.62
N GLU A 718 20.46 -63.30 5.10
CA GLU A 718 20.31 -64.73 4.84
C GLU A 718 19.73 -65.02 3.45
N THR A 719 18.78 -64.20 3.01
CA THR A 719 18.11 -64.33 1.70
C THR A 719 18.74 -63.40 0.65
N ASN A 720 19.98 -62.99 0.83
CA ASN A 720 20.67 -61.99 0.02
C ASN A 720 20.76 -62.38 -1.46
N PRO A 721 19.98 -61.82 -2.38
CA PRO A 721 20.05 -62.14 -3.79
C PRO A 721 21.32 -61.65 -4.46
N LEU A 722 22.03 -60.71 -3.82
CA LEU A 722 23.27 -60.12 -4.30
C LEU A 722 24.53 -60.81 -3.73
N ALA A 723 24.38 -61.91 -3.01
CA ALA A 723 25.53 -62.70 -2.57
C ALA A 723 26.35 -63.07 -3.80
N PRO A 724 27.66 -62.79 -3.82
CA PRO A 724 28.45 -63.04 -5.01
C PRO A 724 28.40 -64.53 -5.33
N ALA A 725 27.71 -64.92 -6.43
CA ALA A 725 28.13 -66.11 -7.14
C ALA A 725 29.66 -65.95 -7.26
N ARG A 726 30.42 -66.94 -6.78
CA ARG A 726 31.86 -66.93 -6.83
C ARG A 726 32.22 -66.64 -8.28
N ARG A 727 32.64 -65.41 -8.56
CA ARG A 727 33.20 -65.01 -9.83
C ARG A 727 34.48 -65.80 -9.98
N THR A 728 34.48 -66.88 -10.78
CA THR A 728 35.65 -67.55 -11.28
C THR A 728 36.43 -66.46 -12.01
N ARG A 729 37.58 -66.06 -11.47
CA ARG A 729 38.49 -65.12 -12.11
C ARG A 729 38.84 -65.75 -13.45
N ARG A 730 38.49 -65.06 -14.58
CA ARG A 730 38.89 -65.56 -15.92
C ARG A 730 40.39 -65.86 -15.91
N SER A 731 40.77 -67.03 -16.47
CA SER A 731 42.22 -67.38 -16.57
C SER A 731 42.87 -66.40 -17.55
N PHE A 732 44.16 -66.38 -17.51
CA PHE A 732 45.01 -65.62 -18.44
C PHE A 732 44.72 -66.05 -19.86
N GLU A 733 44.65 -67.38 -20.09
CA GLU A 733 44.29 -67.99 -21.39
C GLU A 733 42.94 -67.55 -21.93
N GLN A 734 41.91 -67.56 -21.10
CA GLN A 734 40.55 -67.10 -21.48
C GLN A 734 40.59 -65.63 -21.90
N THR A 735 41.43 -64.82 -21.30
CA THR A 735 41.50 -63.39 -21.66
C THR A 735 42.32 -63.23 -22.97
N VAL A 736 43.30 -64.08 -23.21
CA VAL A 736 44.03 -64.12 -24.46
C VAL A 736 43.10 -64.50 -25.61
N GLN A 737 42.20 -65.45 -25.43
CA GLN A 737 41.19 -65.82 -26.43
C GLN A 737 40.24 -64.64 -26.73
N LEU A 738 39.90 -63.81 -25.77
CA LEU A 738 39.13 -62.60 -25.99
C LEU A 738 39.91 -61.51 -26.72
N LEU A 739 41.20 -61.43 -26.50
CA LEU A 739 42.07 -60.56 -27.27
C LEU A 739 42.16 -61.04 -28.73
N GLU A 740 42.32 -62.31 -28.95
CA GLU A 740 42.32 -62.98 -30.29
C GLU A 740 41.01 -62.63 -31.02
N LEU A 741 39.85 -62.80 -30.41
CA LEU A 741 38.54 -62.40 -30.97
C LEU A 741 38.48 -60.93 -31.33
N PHE A 742 39.06 -60.04 -30.49
CA PHE A 742 39.16 -58.60 -30.77
C PHE A 742 40.03 -58.31 -31.98
N LEU A 743 41.25 -58.97 -32.05
CA LEU A 743 42.16 -58.82 -33.17
C LEU A 743 41.57 -59.29 -34.52
N HIS A 744 40.85 -60.41 -34.50
CA HIS A 744 40.10 -60.91 -35.65
C HIS A 744 38.97 -59.96 -36.10
N ARG A 745 38.31 -59.38 -35.18
CA ARG A 745 37.16 -58.46 -35.49
C ARG A 745 37.63 -57.08 -36.00
N GLU A 746 38.61 -56.51 -35.30
CA GLU A 746 38.98 -55.11 -35.52
C GLU A 746 40.25 -54.95 -36.42
N GLY A 747 41.00 -56.03 -36.70
CA GLY A 747 42.21 -56.03 -37.51
C GLY A 747 43.37 -55.22 -36.94
N ARG A 748 43.32 -54.82 -35.69
CA ARG A 748 44.34 -53.99 -35.01
C ARG A 748 44.40 -54.28 -33.52
N ALA A 749 45.47 -53.88 -32.89
CA ALA A 749 45.59 -53.95 -31.46
C ALA A 749 44.62 -53.01 -30.73
N PRO A 750 44.03 -53.45 -29.60
CA PRO A 750 43.15 -52.57 -28.83
C PRO A 750 43.89 -51.45 -28.13
N THR A 751 43.32 -50.23 -28.17
CA THR A 751 43.80 -49.08 -27.34
C THR A 751 43.45 -49.33 -25.86
N ALA A 752 44.16 -48.66 -24.94
CA ALA A 752 44.01 -48.91 -23.48
C ALA A 752 42.55 -48.74 -22.92
N ARG A 753 41.67 -48.03 -23.66
CA ARG A 753 40.27 -47.80 -23.21
C ARG A 753 39.27 -48.75 -23.85
N GLU A 754 39.71 -49.52 -24.83
CA GLU A 754 38.76 -50.37 -25.55
C GLU A 754 38.32 -51.63 -24.79
N THR A 755 37.11 -52.01 -25.08
CA THR A 755 36.43 -53.11 -24.39
C THR A 755 35.83 -54.08 -25.41
N ILE A 756 35.76 -55.34 -25.06
CA ILE A 756 34.99 -56.34 -25.79
C ILE A 756 33.80 -56.86 -24.96
N ARG A 757 32.65 -57.02 -25.58
CA ARG A 757 31.46 -57.52 -24.93
C ARG A 757 31.27 -58.98 -25.32
N VAL A 758 31.27 -59.91 -24.32
CA VAL A 758 31.09 -61.34 -24.50
C VAL A 758 30.19 -61.83 -23.39
N ASP A 759 29.15 -62.61 -23.75
CA ASP A 759 28.15 -63.18 -22.84
C ASP A 759 27.52 -62.13 -21.88
N GLY A 760 27.23 -60.93 -22.42
CA GLY A 760 26.64 -59.84 -21.65
C GLY A 760 27.64 -59.06 -20.73
N GLU A 761 28.86 -59.53 -20.60
CA GLU A 761 29.91 -58.85 -19.83
C GLU A 761 30.83 -57.99 -20.70
N THR A 762 31.18 -56.84 -20.18
CA THR A 762 32.13 -55.94 -20.83
C THR A 762 33.52 -56.14 -20.26
N VAL A 763 34.43 -56.64 -21.04
CA VAL A 763 35.82 -56.90 -20.66
C VAL A 763 36.70 -55.76 -21.20
N LYS A 764 37.50 -55.17 -20.34
CA LYS A 764 38.43 -54.09 -20.64
C LYS A 764 39.70 -54.67 -21.26
N ILE A 765 39.59 -55.12 -22.52
CA ILE A 765 40.66 -55.87 -23.20
C ILE A 765 41.90 -55.04 -23.46
N GLY A 766 41.69 -53.73 -23.82
CA GLY A 766 42.80 -52.80 -24.02
C GLY A 766 43.59 -52.50 -22.78
N ALA A 767 42.91 -52.31 -21.63
CA ALA A 767 43.59 -52.11 -20.35
C ALA A 767 44.33 -53.37 -19.87
N TRP A 768 43.79 -54.56 -20.21
CA TRP A 768 44.45 -55.84 -19.91
C TRP A 768 45.72 -56.03 -20.76
N LEU A 769 45.68 -55.74 -22.04
CA LEU A 769 46.88 -55.81 -22.94
C LEU A 769 47.94 -54.80 -22.49
N ALA A 770 47.54 -53.55 -22.19
CA ALA A 770 48.49 -52.54 -21.64
C ALA A 770 49.18 -53.00 -20.34
N LYS A 771 48.42 -53.67 -19.45
CA LYS A 771 48.99 -54.25 -18.23
C LYS A 771 49.89 -55.44 -18.52
N ALA A 772 49.58 -56.29 -19.50
CA ALA A 772 50.41 -57.36 -19.94
C ALA A 772 51.74 -56.84 -20.51
N ARG A 773 51.72 -55.78 -21.33
CA ARG A 773 52.89 -55.07 -21.86
C ARG A 773 53.77 -54.51 -20.71
N THR A 774 53.19 -53.91 -19.72
CA THR A 774 53.90 -53.37 -18.56
C THR A 774 54.57 -54.46 -17.75
N LYS A 775 53.85 -55.56 -17.50
CA LYS A 775 54.41 -56.71 -16.83
C LYS A 775 55.55 -57.39 -17.59
N HIS A 776 55.45 -57.44 -18.91
CA HIS A 776 56.54 -57.97 -19.73
C HIS A 776 57.80 -57.09 -19.63
N ARG A 777 57.66 -55.78 -19.79
CA ARG A 777 58.78 -54.81 -19.65
C ARG A 777 59.42 -54.89 -18.28
N ALA A 778 58.66 -55.21 -17.24
CA ALA A 778 59.16 -55.40 -15.85
C ALA A 778 59.73 -56.82 -15.58
N GLY A 779 59.79 -57.70 -16.57
CA GLY A 779 60.25 -59.07 -16.40
C GLY A 779 59.33 -59.96 -15.52
N GLN A 780 58.06 -59.52 -15.32
CA GLN A 780 57.11 -60.15 -14.40
C GLN A 780 56.04 -61.02 -15.13
N LEU A 781 56.12 -61.15 -16.43
CA LEU A 781 55.20 -61.98 -17.20
C LEU A 781 55.79 -63.40 -17.35
N PRO A 782 55.11 -64.43 -16.89
CA PRO A 782 55.58 -65.82 -17.07
C PRO A 782 55.79 -66.18 -18.54
N GLU A 783 56.81 -66.99 -18.85
CA GLU A 783 57.20 -67.37 -20.21
C GLU A 783 56.07 -68.05 -21.00
N ALA A 784 55.26 -68.85 -20.34
CA ALA A 784 54.08 -69.47 -20.94
C ALA A 784 53.02 -68.41 -21.39
N HIS A 785 52.76 -67.36 -20.57
CA HIS A 785 51.84 -66.25 -20.86
C HIS A 785 52.42 -65.33 -21.96
N LEU A 786 53.75 -65.12 -21.96
CA LEU A 786 54.42 -64.39 -22.98
C LEU A 786 54.14 -64.98 -24.38
N ARG A 787 54.43 -66.33 -24.53
CA ARG A 787 54.21 -67.04 -25.75
C ARG A 787 52.80 -66.96 -26.30
N LEU A 788 51.79 -67.04 -25.38
CA LEU A 788 50.36 -66.97 -25.77
C LEU A 788 50.00 -65.59 -26.37
N VAL A 789 50.51 -64.48 -25.78
CA VAL A 789 50.19 -63.14 -26.29
C VAL A 789 51.04 -62.86 -27.55
N ALA A 790 52.35 -63.27 -27.55
CA ALA A 790 53.21 -63.02 -28.70
C ALA A 790 52.71 -63.76 -29.97
N ALA A 791 52.11 -64.90 -29.83
CA ALA A 791 51.57 -65.68 -30.96
C ALA A 791 50.41 -64.96 -31.70
N LEU A 792 49.76 -63.95 -31.08
CA LEU A 792 48.68 -63.20 -31.70
C LEU A 792 49.14 -62.02 -32.53
N PHE A 793 50.47 -61.71 -32.54
CA PHE A 793 51.00 -60.54 -33.26
C PHE A 793 52.21 -60.96 -34.14
N ASP A 794 52.39 -60.25 -35.24
CA ASP A 794 53.60 -60.42 -36.07
C ASP A 794 54.65 -59.42 -35.62
N GLY A 795 55.73 -59.90 -35.09
CA GLY A 795 56.83 -59.07 -34.57
C GLY A 795 56.64 -58.64 -33.08
N ASP A 796 57.04 -57.40 -32.78
CA ASP A 796 57.07 -56.92 -31.38
C ASP A 796 55.63 -56.51 -30.93
N TRP A 797 54.98 -57.44 -30.20
CA TRP A 797 53.63 -57.21 -29.64
C TRP A 797 53.61 -56.16 -28.54
N THR A 798 54.78 -55.69 -28.09
CA THR A 798 54.84 -54.63 -27.04
C THR A 798 54.79 -53.24 -27.64
N ALA A 799 54.91 -53.11 -28.93
CA ALA A 799 54.71 -51.83 -29.64
C ALA A 799 53.25 -51.36 -29.60
N GLU A 800 53.03 -50.08 -29.67
CA GLU A 800 51.70 -49.49 -29.63
C GLU A 800 50.90 -49.81 -30.87
N GLU A 801 51.56 -49.89 -32.03
CA GLU A 801 51.02 -50.27 -33.36
C GLU A 801 51.40 -51.72 -33.76
N ALA A 802 51.39 -52.65 -32.78
CA ALA A 802 51.67 -54.04 -33.05
C ALA A 802 50.68 -54.65 -34.06
N VAL A 803 51.17 -55.26 -35.12
CA VAL A 803 50.35 -55.84 -36.23
C VAL A 803 49.82 -57.21 -35.81
N PRO A 804 48.49 -57.47 -35.88
CA PRO A 804 47.99 -58.78 -35.60
C PRO A 804 48.45 -59.84 -36.59
N ALA A 805 48.84 -61.01 -36.12
CA ALA A 805 49.26 -62.14 -36.98
C ALA A 805 48.13 -62.64 -37.92
N VAL A 806 46.90 -62.33 -37.57
CA VAL A 806 45.69 -62.70 -38.35
C VAL A 806 45.56 -61.92 -39.66
N LEU A 807 46.32 -60.88 -39.88
CA LEU A 807 46.27 -60.04 -41.10
C LEU A 807 47.32 -60.47 -42.14
N MET A 808 48.14 -61.46 -41.82
CA MET A 808 49.04 -62.12 -42.79
C MET A 808 48.44 -63.41 -43.29
#